data_daf9502da1a223a5519e960daab06027
#
_entry.id   daf9502da1a223a5519e960daab06027
#
_cell.length_a   1.000
_cell.length_b   1.000
_cell.length_c   1.000
_cell.angle_alpha   90.00
_cell.angle_beta   90.00
_cell.angle_gamma   90.00
#
_symmetry.space_group_name_H-M   'P 1'
#
loop_
_entity.id
_entity.type
_entity.pdbx_description
1 polymer ?
#
loop_
_entity_poly.entity_id
_entity_poly.type
_entity_poly.pdbx_seq_one_letter_code
_entity_poly.pdbx_strand_id
1 'polypeptide(L)'
;MPSTAVRPLDSIRMADAPEVGGKAASLGELLAADVRVPDGVVLTVGGVELPHDERNRQVASAVDSLGDGPFAVRSSGVAEDGADRSYAGMFETVLGVPSDDVLGATERVLASGHSARAVGYQASADGRMAVLIQRMIEPVAAGVALTADPINGDRRTSVVNAVRGTGDRLVSGESIGDEWAIRDGAAIARRNAETAIDRQQALQVASEATRIATARGVPQDVEWAIDADGALWILQARPMTALPPEVSWQSPAPGAYTRMLRMGEWIGEPVTPLFESWLLTAMEDSMHAWFREQIGQIAPRPYHVVVNGWYFYSINFISGGALLRSLPGMLVHLVRTPRHLAGVIPPTVRYSFPVMERMWREDIQPRYRGEVAKAELDVDRLPVTELPRLVDHLAALAGEYFGAIAALSGAAYKLEMNLAGFYRRHLRGALGGSHLPLLSGFEPSGTPSPNAIVSLDWWYAPMSSEPMTAAPSADRHRIVVEARHEAEKAAFEALAASPRRLRTFRRLLADAQHLLPIREEQTTELTTAWPVLRRAVVRIGDALVASGAISESDDVFFLTRDELLEAVAGTSPIAPDVAARRAARAEHARLVPPATVGRVNPMMQRAWDSFPKMIGAAPSESALVSGIPASAGRASGSVRVIRGPDEFADLQPGEILVARLTAPAWTPLFARAAGVVTDVGSAAAHASIIAREYGIPAVVGCGDATSRLRTGMRVTVDGTTGNVELIQDHTEE
;
A
#
# COMPACT_ATOMS: atom_id res chain seq x y z
N MET A 1 -12.38 -26.52 -47.73
CA MET A 1 -13.68 -25.82 -47.88
C MET A 1 -13.35 -24.36 -48.09
N PRO A 2 -13.96 -23.62 -49.03
CA PRO A 2 -13.73 -22.18 -49.10
C PRO A 2 -14.19 -21.57 -47.76
N SER A 3 -13.31 -20.84 -47.11
CA SER A 3 -13.57 -20.12 -45.86
C SER A 3 -14.71 -19.13 -46.13
N THR A 4 -15.79 -19.21 -45.35
CA THR A 4 -16.91 -18.26 -45.45
C THR A 4 -16.39 -16.91 -44.98
N ALA A 5 -16.49 -15.87 -45.82
CA ALA A 5 -15.89 -14.56 -45.54
C ALA A 5 -16.51 -13.88 -44.32
N VAL A 6 -17.80 -14.14 -44.02
CA VAL A 6 -18.49 -13.66 -42.84
C VAL A 6 -19.10 -14.85 -42.10
N ARG A 7 -18.87 -14.96 -40.81
CA ARG A 7 -19.39 -16.05 -39.96
C ARG A 7 -20.25 -15.50 -38.84
N PRO A 8 -21.39 -16.14 -38.49
CA PRO A 8 -22.13 -15.82 -37.29
C PRO A 8 -21.32 -16.13 -36.02
N LEU A 9 -21.40 -15.26 -35.01
CA LEU A 9 -20.61 -15.36 -33.79
C LEU A 9 -20.88 -16.65 -32.99
N ASP A 10 -22.12 -17.13 -32.99
CA ASP A 10 -22.54 -18.36 -32.32
C ASP A 10 -21.93 -19.64 -32.91
N SER A 11 -21.49 -19.59 -34.19
CA SER A 11 -20.81 -20.68 -34.88
C SER A 11 -19.31 -20.77 -34.57
N ILE A 12 -18.74 -19.77 -33.88
CA ILE A 12 -17.30 -19.59 -33.65
C ILE A 12 -16.87 -20.24 -32.33
N ARG A 13 -15.66 -20.81 -32.33
CA ARG A 13 -15.02 -21.43 -31.16
C ARG A 13 -13.59 -20.96 -31.01
N MET A 14 -12.94 -21.22 -29.87
CA MET A 14 -11.53 -20.86 -29.64
C MET A 14 -10.57 -21.41 -30.70
N ALA A 15 -10.86 -22.58 -31.24
CA ALA A 15 -10.06 -23.18 -32.31
C ALA A 15 -10.05 -22.36 -33.64
N ASP A 16 -11.05 -21.49 -33.82
CA ASP A 16 -11.18 -20.62 -35.00
C ASP A 16 -10.36 -19.31 -34.86
N ALA A 17 -9.70 -19.06 -33.74
CA ALA A 17 -8.93 -17.82 -33.48
C ALA A 17 -7.97 -17.41 -34.61
N PRO A 18 -7.29 -18.35 -35.34
CA PRO A 18 -6.46 -17.97 -36.47
C PRO A 18 -7.22 -17.32 -37.65
N GLU A 19 -8.53 -17.56 -37.76
CA GLU A 19 -9.39 -17.04 -38.85
C GLU A 19 -10.21 -15.83 -38.39
N VAL A 20 -10.62 -15.76 -37.13
CA VAL A 20 -11.57 -14.78 -36.63
C VAL A 20 -11.00 -13.82 -35.57
N GLY A 21 -9.74 -14.03 -35.17
CA GLY A 21 -9.10 -13.28 -34.09
C GLY A 21 -9.52 -13.73 -32.69
N GLY A 22 -8.70 -13.37 -31.71
CA GLY A 22 -8.87 -13.81 -30.30
C GLY A 22 -10.16 -13.32 -29.66
N LYS A 23 -10.53 -12.06 -29.91
CA LYS A 23 -11.75 -11.45 -29.32
C LYS A 23 -13.03 -12.14 -29.78
N ALA A 24 -13.17 -12.36 -31.10
CA ALA A 24 -14.35 -13.04 -31.65
C ALA A 24 -14.39 -14.51 -31.23
N ALA A 25 -13.25 -15.21 -31.21
CA ALA A 25 -13.17 -16.59 -30.75
C ALA A 25 -13.55 -16.73 -29.29
N SER A 26 -13.09 -15.81 -28.44
CA SER A 26 -13.42 -15.76 -27.01
C SER A 26 -14.92 -15.58 -26.77
N LEU A 27 -15.59 -14.68 -27.50
CA LEU A 27 -17.02 -14.42 -27.37
C LEU A 27 -17.87 -15.57 -27.92
N GLY A 28 -17.47 -16.18 -29.05
CA GLY A 28 -18.14 -17.37 -29.59
C GLY A 28 -18.08 -18.57 -28.65
N GLU A 29 -16.97 -18.77 -27.94
CA GLU A 29 -16.83 -19.79 -26.91
C GLU A 29 -17.74 -19.51 -25.70
N LEU A 30 -17.90 -18.23 -25.31
CA LEU A 30 -18.82 -17.83 -24.23
C LEU A 30 -20.28 -18.09 -24.60
N LEU A 31 -20.69 -17.82 -25.85
CA LEU A 31 -22.03 -18.17 -26.34
C LEU A 31 -22.28 -19.68 -26.27
N ALA A 32 -21.28 -20.51 -26.66
CA ALA A 32 -21.39 -21.96 -26.54
C ALA A 32 -21.45 -22.46 -25.10
N ALA A 33 -20.96 -21.67 -24.12
CA ALA A 33 -21.05 -21.93 -22.69
C ALA A 33 -22.30 -21.32 -22.04
N ASP A 34 -23.30 -20.93 -22.84
CA ASP A 34 -24.57 -20.36 -22.38
C ASP A 34 -24.38 -19.05 -21.58
N VAL A 35 -23.36 -18.24 -21.96
CA VAL A 35 -23.15 -16.87 -21.45
C VAL A 35 -23.86 -15.91 -22.39
N ARG A 36 -24.59 -14.95 -21.81
CA ARG A 36 -25.29 -13.93 -22.60
C ARG A 36 -24.28 -12.93 -23.18
N VAL A 37 -24.08 -13.02 -24.49
CA VAL A 37 -23.22 -12.16 -25.30
C VAL A 37 -24.08 -11.52 -26.39
N PRO A 38 -23.89 -10.25 -26.77
CA PRO A 38 -24.63 -9.65 -27.87
C PRO A 38 -24.43 -10.40 -29.19
N ASP A 39 -25.50 -10.58 -29.95
CA ASP A 39 -25.43 -11.22 -31.26
C ASP A 39 -24.50 -10.47 -32.21
N GLY A 40 -23.84 -11.20 -33.08
CA GLY A 40 -22.88 -10.59 -34.01
C GLY A 40 -22.45 -11.47 -35.13
N VAL A 41 -21.70 -10.86 -36.04
CA VAL A 41 -21.06 -11.54 -37.20
C VAL A 41 -19.59 -11.13 -37.25
N VAL A 42 -18.76 -11.98 -37.80
CA VAL A 42 -17.32 -11.75 -37.90
C VAL A 42 -16.90 -11.80 -39.36
N LEU A 43 -16.35 -10.71 -39.88
CA LEU A 43 -15.61 -10.69 -41.11
C LEU A 43 -14.25 -11.35 -40.85
N THR A 44 -14.04 -12.54 -41.42
CA THR A 44 -12.84 -13.36 -41.17
C THR A 44 -11.59 -12.73 -41.79
N VAL A 45 -10.41 -13.15 -41.35
CA VAL A 45 -9.13 -12.74 -41.96
C VAL A 45 -9.14 -12.96 -43.48
N GLY A 46 -9.60 -14.14 -43.95
CA GLY A 46 -9.76 -14.41 -45.37
C GLY A 46 -10.83 -13.55 -46.05
N GLY A 47 -11.87 -13.15 -45.33
CA GLY A 47 -12.91 -12.22 -45.79
C GLY A 47 -12.38 -10.80 -46.01
N VAL A 48 -11.43 -10.35 -45.19
CA VAL A 48 -10.77 -9.04 -45.35
C VAL A 48 -10.00 -8.95 -46.66
N GLU A 49 -9.42 -10.08 -47.15
CA GLU A 49 -8.63 -10.16 -48.35
C GLU A 49 -9.48 -10.20 -49.66
N LEU A 50 -10.81 -10.31 -49.53
CA LEU A 50 -11.72 -10.30 -50.69
C LEU A 50 -11.70 -8.93 -51.38
N PRO A 51 -12.05 -8.91 -52.74
CA PRO A 51 -12.31 -7.66 -53.44
C PRO A 51 -13.35 -6.80 -52.68
N HIS A 52 -13.11 -5.50 -52.62
CA HIS A 52 -13.90 -4.54 -51.85
C HIS A 52 -15.42 -4.68 -52.01
N ASP A 53 -15.89 -4.78 -53.29
CA ASP A 53 -17.33 -4.86 -53.58
C ASP A 53 -17.94 -6.21 -53.13
N GLU A 54 -17.19 -7.26 -53.17
CA GLU A 54 -17.65 -8.58 -52.73
C GLU A 54 -17.70 -8.66 -51.22
N ARG A 55 -16.65 -8.20 -50.54
CA ARG A 55 -16.58 -8.08 -49.11
C ARG A 55 -17.76 -7.28 -48.56
N ASN A 56 -18.00 -6.09 -49.15
CA ASN A 56 -19.06 -5.21 -48.72
C ASN A 56 -20.47 -5.83 -48.86
N ARG A 57 -20.71 -6.56 -49.99
CA ARG A 57 -21.96 -7.29 -50.17
C ARG A 57 -22.19 -8.36 -49.11
N GLN A 58 -21.12 -9.12 -48.77
CA GLN A 58 -21.24 -10.18 -47.77
C GLN A 58 -21.43 -9.61 -46.36
N VAL A 59 -20.73 -8.53 -46.01
CA VAL A 59 -20.91 -7.84 -44.72
C VAL A 59 -22.34 -7.27 -44.62
N ALA A 60 -22.80 -6.55 -45.65
CA ALA A 60 -24.13 -5.98 -45.65
C ALA A 60 -25.23 -7.06 -45.47
N SER A 61 -25.14 -8.14 -46.21
CA SER A 61 -26.09 -9.26 -46.08
C SER A 61 -26.09 -9.93 -44.72
N ALA A 62 -24.92 -10.03 -44.09
CA ALA A 62 -24.78 -10.61 -42.77
C ALA A 62 -25.32 -9.66 -41.68
N VAL A 63 -25.08 -8.37 -41.81
CA VAL A 63 -25.62 -7.34 -40.89
C VAL A 63 -27.15 -7.25 -40.97
N ASP A 64 -27.70 -7.34 -42.18
CA ASP A 64 -29.17 -7.37 -42.35
C ASP A 64 -29.82 -8.53 -41.55
N SER A 65 -29.10 -9.65 -41.39
CA SER A 65 -29.61 -10.77 -40.57
C SER A 65 -29.60 -10.52 -39.08
N LEU A 66 -28.86 -9.52 -38.58
CA LEU A 66 -28.83 -9.11 -37.20
C LEU A 66 -29.98 -8.15 -36.84
N GLY A 67 -30.70 -7.63 -37.85
CA GLY A 67 -31.77 -6.64 -37.68
C GLY A 67 -31.27 -5.21 -37.58
N ASP A 68 -32.15 -4.31 -37.12
CA ASP A 68 -31.81 -2.88 -37.00
C ASP A 68 -30.76 -2.62 -35.90
N GLY A 69 -29.79 -1.72 -36.20
CA GLY A 69 -28.74 -1.31 -35.25
C GLY A 69 -29.28 -0.52 -34.04
N PRO A 70 -28.42 0.14 -33.28
CA PRO A 70 -27.02 0.39 -33.57
C PRO A 70 -26.06 -0.80 -33.34
N PHE A 71 -24.87 -0.72 -33.95
CA PHE A 71 -23.85 -1.76 -33.86
C PHE A 71 -22.56 -1.23 -33.22
N ALA A 72 -21.78 -2.15 -32.65
CA ALA A 72 -20.39 -1.96 -32.27
C ALA A 72 -19.50 -2.68 -33.29
N VAL A 73 -18.60 -1.95 -33.95
CA VAL A 73 -17.63 -2.50 -34.91
C VAL A 73 -16.26 -2.49 -34.25
N ARG A 74 -15.68 -3.68 -34.05
CA ARG A 74 -14.50 -3.89 -33.24
C ARG A 74 -13.42 -4.69 -34.01
N SER A 75 -12.16 -4.34 -33.81
CA SER A 75 -11.05 -5.18 -34.26
C SER A 75 -11.01 -6.52 -33.49
N SER A 76 -10.58 -7.57 -34.19
CA SER A 76 -10.27 -8.87 -33.60
C SER A 76 -8.95 -9.39 -34.16
N GLY A 77 -7.84 -9.05 -33.55
CA GLY A 77 -6.49 -9.47 -33.99
C GLY A 77 -6.23 -10.94 -33.67
N VAL A 78 -5.49 -11.62 -34.55
CA VAL A 78 -5.13 -13.03 -34.34
C VAL A 78 -4.25 -13.22 -33.08
N ALA A 79 -3.41 -12.23 -32.75
CA ALA A 79 -2.56 -12.23 -31.57
C ALA A 79 -3.18 -11.49 -30.37
N GLU A 80 -4.39 -10.94 -30.51
CA GLU A 80 -5.10 -10.23 -29.47
C GLU A 80 -5.73 -11.23 -28.48
N ASP A 81 -5.69 -10.92 -27.18
CA ASP A 81 -6.21 -11.75 -26.09
C ASP A 81 -5.49 -13.11 -25.86
N GLY A 82 -4.21 -13.22 -26.24
CA GLY A 82 -3.37 -14.39 -25.93
C GLY A 82 -2.91 -14.43 -24.46
N ALA A 83 -2.52 -15.64 -24.00
CA ALA A 83 -2.11 -15.88 -22.61
C ALA A 83 -0.87 -15.10 -22.16
N ASP A 84 0.01 -14.69 -23.09
CA ASP A 84 1.33 -14.13 -22.77
C ASP A 84 1.42 -12.60 -22.88
N ARG A 85 0.50 -11.94 -23.58
CA ARG A 85 0.52 -10.47 -23.79
C ARG A 85 -0.89 -9.91 -24.00
N SER A 86 -1.18 -8.79 -23.36
CA SER A 86 -2.42 -8.02 -23.55
C SER A 86 -2.15 -6.80 -24.43
N TYR A 87 -2.88 -6.69 -25.55
CA TYR A 87 -2.79 -5.56 -26.50
C TYR A 87 -3.95 -4.57 -26.31
N ALA A 88 -4.39 -4.33 -25.09
CA ALA A 88 -5.52 -3.46 -24.77
C ALA A 88 -5.35 -2.03 -25.34
N GLY A 89 -6.38 -1.55 -26.05
CA GLY A 89 -6.46 -0.15 -26.52
C GLY A 89 -5.60 0.21 -27.74
N MET A 90 -5.02 -0.76 -28.44
CA MET A 90 -4.19 -0.48 -29.61
C MET A 90 -4.97 -0.33 -30.92
N PHE A 91 -6.15 -0.95 -31.01
CA PHE A 91 -6.97 -0.95 -32.20
C PHE A 91 -8.30 -0.25 -31.95
N GLU A 92 -8.86 0.34 -33.02
CA GLU A 92 -10.08 1.14 -32.94
C GLU A 92 -11.33 0.29 -32.72
N THR A 93 -12.22 0.80 -31.89
CA THR A 93 -13.59 0.32 -31.71
C THR A 93 -14.53 1.47 -32.03
N VAL A 94 -15.48 1.27 -32.93
CA VAL A 94 -16.52 2.27 -33.29
C VAL A 94 -17.84 1.82 -32.70
N LEU A 95 -18.38 2.62 -31.79
CA LEU A 95 -19.65 2.35 -31.11
C LEU A 95 -20.79 3.17 -31.72
N GLY A 96 -22.03 2.70 -31.54
CA GLY A 96 -23.23 3.44 -31.95
C GLY A 96 -23.40 3.53 -33.48
N VAL A 97 -22.85 2.57 -34.23
CA VAL A 97 -22.86 2.59 -35.69
C VAL A 97 -24.23 2.23 -36.22
N PRO A 98 -24.93 3.12 -36.96
CA PRO A 98 -26.18 2.80 -37.61
C PRO A 98 -25.97 1.80 -38.77
N SER A 99 -27.02 1.05 -39.13
CA SER A 99 -26.94 -0.02 -40.13
C SER A 99 -26.33 0.42 -41.47
N ASP A 100 -26.63 1.65 -41.89
CA ASP A 100 -26.14 2.24 -43.17
C ASP A 100 -24.69 2.68 -43.13
N ASP A 101 -24.04 2.86 -41.93
CA ASP A 101 -22.64 3.23 -41.81
C ASP A 101 -21.73 2.05 -41.40
N VAL A 102 -22.24 0.83 -41.25
CA VAL A 102 -21.45 -0.33 -40.80
C VAL A 102 -20.27 -0.60 -41.74
N LEU A 103 -20.46 -0.44 -43.06
CA LEU A 103 -19.38 -0.61 -44.01
C LEU A 103 -18.29 0.44 -43.82
N GLY A 104 -18.66 1.70 -43.64
CA GLY A 104 -17.72 2.78 -43.33
C GLY A 104 -16.96 2.56 -42.03
N ALA A 105 -17.65 2.11 -41.00
CA ALA A 105 -17.02 1.75 -39.70
C ALA A 105 -16.06 0.56 -39.83
N THR A 106 -16.41 -0.46 -40.66
CA THR A 106 -15.54 -1.60 -40.95
C THR A 106 -14.23 -1.15 -41.58
N GLU A 107 -14.30 -0.24 -42.56
CA GLU A 107 -13.10 0.31 -43.20
C GLU A 107 -12.23 1.12 -42.23
N ARG A 108 -12.84 1.93 -41.33
CA ARG A 108 -12.09 2.67 -40.28
C ARG A 108 -11.33 1.69 -39.39
N VAL A 109 -11.99 0.65 -38.88
CA VAL A 109 -11.38 -0.37 -38.04
C VAL A 109 -10.22 -1.08 -38.78
N LEU A 110 -10.40 -1.46 -40.06
CA LEU A 110 -9.34 -2.07 -40.86
C LEU A 110 -8.16 -1.12 -41.06
N ALA A 111 -8.42 0.17 -41.31
CA ALA A 111 -7.39 1.20 -41.50
C ALA A 111 -6.59 1.42 -40.20
N SER A 112 -7.22 1.33 -39.04
CA SER A 112 -6.54 1.48 -37.72
C SER A 112 -5.45 0.43 -37.52
N GLY A 113 -5.63 -0.78 -38.05
CA GLY A 113 -4.63 -1.85 -38.02
C GLY A 113 -3.33 -1.53 -38.76
N HIS A 114 -3.38 -0.59 -39.71
CA HIS A 114 -2.21 -0.14 -40.50
C HIS A 114 -1.57 1.14 -39.91
N SER A 115 -2.07 1.66 -38.83
CA SER A 115 -1.54 2.89 -38.19
C SER A 115 -0.10 2.70 -37.66
N ALA A 116 0.64 3.82 -37.56
CA ALA A 116 2.03 3.82 -37.07
C ALA A 116 2.18 3.26 -35.63
N ARG A 117 1.10 3.28 -34.80
CA ARG A 117 1.06 2.63 -33.48
C ARG A 117 1.07 1.10 -33.56
N ALA A 118 0.37 0.53 -34.57
CA ALA A 118 0.36 -0.90 -34.81
C ALA A 118 1.70 -1.40 -35.41
N VAL A 119 2.33 -0.63 -36.29
CA VAL A 119 3.59 -0.99 -36.97
C VAL A 119 4.78 -1.11 -36.02
N GLY A 120 4.88 -0.27 -34.97
CA GLY A 120 5.98 -0.33 -34.02
C GLY A 120 5.99 -1.59 -33.14
N TYR A 121 4.86 -2.29 -33.01
CA TYR A 121 4.72 -3.51 -32.22
C TYR A 121 4.64 -4.81 -33.03
N GLN A 122 4.43 -4.70 -34.35
CA GLN A 122 4.25 -5.83 -35.28
C GLN A 122 5.54 -6.56 -35.64
N ALA A 123 6.70 -6.15 -35.16
CA ALA A 123 7.97 -6.84 -35.47
C ALA A 123 8.02 -8.32 -35.03
N SER A 124 6.97 -8.86 -34.43
CA SER A 124 6.91 -10.25 -33.95
C SER A 124 5.55 -10.97 -34.05
N ALA A 125 4.51 -10.39 -34.68
CA ALA A 125 3.21 -11.05 -34.85
C ALA A 125 2.68 -10.88 -36.29
N ASP A 126 2.09 -11.96 -36.80
CA ASP A 126 1.35 -12.07 -38.07
C ASP A 126 0.19 -11.05 -38.05
N GLY A 127 0.38 -9.83 -38.58
CA GLY A 127 -0.52 -8.66 -38.46
C GLY A 127 -1.93 -8.84 -39.09
N ARG A 128 -2.45 -10.08 -39.10
CA ARG A 128 -3.77 -10.44 -39.64
C ARG A 128 -4.86 -10.08 -38.62
N MET A 129 -5.90 -9.41 -39.06
CA MET A 129 -7.00 -8.93 -38.27
C MET A 129 -8.34 -9.29 -38.91
N ALA A 130 -9.29 -9.74 -38.10
CA ALA A 130 -10.69 -9.89 -38.43
C ALA A 130 -11.47 -8.69 -37.84
N VAL A 131 -12.73 -8.51 -38.30
CA VAL A 131 -13.62 -7.45 -37.74
C VAL A 131 -14.87 -8.10 -37.15
N LEU A 132 -15.14 -7.80 -35.91
CA LEU A 132 -16.34 -8.22 -35.19
C LEU A 132 -17.37 -7.10 -35.26
N ILE A 133 -18.56 -7.41 -35.74
CA ILE A 133 -19.72 -6.52 -35.82
C ILE A 133 -20.81 -7.11 -34.91
N GLN A 134 -21.14 -6.41 -33.84
CA GLN A 134 -22.12 -6.88 -32.82
C GLN A 134 -23.25 -5.89 -32.64
N ARG A 135 -24.42 -6.36 -32.27
CA ARG A 135 -25.50 -5.49 -31.78
C ARG A 135 -25.04 -4.75 -30.56
N MET A 136 -25.25 -3.46 -30.54
CA MET A 136 -24.91 -2.64 -29.37
C MET A 136 -25.97 -2.77 -28.31
N ILE A 137 -25.57 -2.96 -27.06
CA ILE A 137 -26.43 -2.90 -25.89
C ILE A 137 -26.47 -1.44 -25.42
N GLU A 138 -27.68 -0.95 -25.12
CA GLU A 138 -27.85 0.34 -24.44
C GLU A 138 -27.83 0.11 -22.93
N PRO A 139 -26.70 0.35 -22.26
CA PRO A 139 -26.57 0.00 -20.87
C PRO A 139 -27.11 1.09 -19.97
N VAL A 140 -27.76 0.70 -18.86
CA VAL A 140 -27.96 1.59 -17.71
C VAL A 140 -26.74 1.64 -16.82
N ALA A 141 -25.95 0.55 -16.80
CA ALA A 141 -24.65 0.47 -16.16
C ALA A 141 -23.73 -0.47 -16.93
N ALA A 142 -22.45 -0.16 -16.96
CA ALA A 142 -21.42 -0.99 -17.55
C ALA A 142 -20.12 -0.92 -16.76
N GLY A 143 -19.20 -1.84 -17.02
CA GLY A 143 -17.94 -1.81 -16.32
C GLY A 143 -17.07 -3.03 -16.55
N VAL A 144 -16.17 -3.27 -15.60
CA VAL A 144 -15.18 -4.35 -15.63
C VAL A 144 -15.27 -5.18 -14.37
N ALA A 145 -15.22 -6.50 -14.50
CA ALA A 145 -15.12 -7.44 -13.39
C ALA A 145 -13.81 -8.24 -13.49
N LEU A 146 -12.97 -8.07 -12.49
CA LEU A 146 -11.70 -8.78 -12.33
C LEU A 146 -11.91 -9.95 -11.37
N THR A 147 -11.62 -11.17 -11.78
CA THR A 147 -11.84 -12.36 -10.95
C THR A 147 -10.69 -12.69 -10.01
N ALA A 148 -9.72 -11.80 -9.90
CA ALA A 148 -8.72 -11.73 -8.85
C ALA A 148 -8.50 -10.26 -8.50
N ASP A 149 -8.06 -9.98 -7.27
CA ASP A 149 -7.68 -8.61 -6.90
C ASP A 149 -6.37 -8.24 -7.64
N PRO A 150 -6.40 -7.23 -8.54
CA PRO A 150 -5.26 -6.88 -9.37
C PRO A 150 -4.10 -6.28 -8.58
N ILE A 151 -4.35 -5.84 -7.33
CA ILE A 151 -3.37 -5.17 -6.48
C ILE A 151 -2.51 -6.19 -5.75
N ASN A 152 -3.16 -7.16 -5.10
CA ASN A 152 -2.49 -8.14 -4.22
C ASN A 152 -2.48 -9.57 -4.78
N GLY A 153 -3.11 -9.81 -5.94
CA GLY A 153 -3.20 -11.12 -6.58
C GLY A 153 -4.13 -12.12 -5.88
N ASP A 154 -4.95 -11.69 -4.89
CA ASP A 154 -5.87 -12.59 -4.18
C ASP A 154 -6.95 -13.13 -5.11
N ARG A 155 -6.86 -14.41 -5.44
CA ARG A 155 -7.77 -15.12 -6.36
C ARG A 155 -9.11 -15.47 -5.73
N ARG A 156 -9.30 -15.21 -4.43
CA ARG A 156 -10.57 -15.37 -3.73
C ARG A 156 -11.39 -14.08 -3.67
N THR A 157 -10.85 -12.98 -4.18
CA THR A 157 -11.51 -11.68 -4.20
C THR A 157 -11.72 -11.25 -5.63
N SER A 158 -12.98 -11.12 -6.06
CA SER A 158 -13.32 -10.46 -7.31
C SER A 158 -13.51 -8.97 -7.08
N VAL A 159 -13.11 -8.15 -8.05
CA VAL A 159 -13.28 -6.69 -8.03
C VAL A 159 -14.21 -6.29 -9.18
N VAL A 160 -15.33 -5.65 -8.87
CA VAL A 160 -16.29 -5.15 -9.86
C VAL A 160 -16.25 -3.63 -9.86
N ASN A 161 -15.91 -3.05 -11.00
CA ASN A 161 -15.97 -1.61 -11.25
C ASN A 161 -17.18 -1.32 -12.14
N ALA A 162 -17.93 -0.26 -11.85
CA ALA A 162 -19.16 0.09 -12.53
C ALA A 162 -19.29 1.60 -12.74
N VAL A 163 -19.82 2.00 -13.89
CA VAL A 163 -20.22 3.38 -14.21
C VAL A 163 -21.63 3.38 -14.78
N ARG A 164 -22.31 4.51 -14.70
CA ARG A 164 -23.62 4.69 -15.36
C ARG A 164 -23.43 4.84 -16.87
N GLY A 165 -24.31 4.21 -17.64
CA GLY A 165 -24.26 4.21 -19.11
C GLY A 165 -23.13 3.36 -19.66
N THR A 166 -22.44 3.83 -20.69
CA THR A 166 -21.38 3.10 -21.40
C THR A 166 -20.07 3.01 -20.61
N GLY A 167 -19.37 1.87 -20.74
CA GLY A 167 -18.15 1.57 -19.98
C GLY A 167 -16.87 2.22 -20.51
N ASP A 168 -16.91 2.92 -21.65
CA ASP A 168 -15.76 3.58 -22.27
C ASP A 168 -15.08 4.61 -21.38
N ARG A 169 -15.84 5.38 -20.61
CA ARG A 169 -15.33 6.36 -19.63
C ARG A 169 -14.53 5.73 -18.50
N LEU A 170 -14.88 4.49 -18.13
CA LEU A 170 -14.09 3.75 -17.12
C LEU A 170 -12.79 3.23 -17.71
N VAL A 171 -12.83 2.71 -18.95
CA VAL A 171 -11.66 2.14 -19.63
C VAL A 171 -10.67 3.23 -20.05
N SER A 172 -11.16 4.41 -20.47
CA SER A 172 -10.30 5.58 -20.77
C SER A 172 -9.71 6.25 -19.51
N GLY A 173 -10.23 5.94 -18.32
CA GLY A 173 -9.81 6.57 -17.07
C GLY A 173 -10.43 7.94 -16.82
N GLU A 174 -11.44 8.33 -17.60
CA GLU A 174 -12.18 9.60 -17.43
C GLU A 174 -13.14 9.55 -16.23
N SER A 175 -13.56 8.36 -15.81
CA SER A 175 -14.36 8.16 -14.59
C SER A 175 -13.75 7.07 -13.72
N ILE A 176 -13.84 7.25 -12.41
CA ILE A 176 -13.38 6.25 -11.43
C ILE A 176 -14.47 5.25 -11.05
N GLY A 177 -15.73 5.53 -11.33
CA GLY A 177 -16.88 4.65 -11.07
C GLY A 177 -17.01 4.12 -9.64
N ASP A 178 -17.97 3.22 -9.45
CA ASP A 178 -18.12 2.44 -8.22
C ASP A 178 -17.12 1.28 -8.20
N GLU A 179 -16.67 0.87 -7.02
CA GLU A 179 -15.80 -0.30 -6.84
C GLU A 179 -16.32 -1.20 -5.73
N TRP A 180 -16.58 -2.43 -6.07
CA TRP A 180 -17.03 -3.48 -5.17
C TRP A 180 -15.98 -4.58 -5.07
N ALA A 181 -15.65 -4.99 -3.83
CA ALA A 181 -14.90 -6.21 -3.57
C ALA A 181 -15.83 -7.32 -3.15
N ILE A 182 -15.76 -8.45 -3.83
CA ILE A 182 -16.59 -9.62 -3.57
C ILE A 182 -15.69 -10.77 -3.10
N ARG A 183 -15.95 -11.25 -1.88
CA ARG A 183 -15.22 -12.35 -1.29
C ARG A 183 -16.14 -13.26 -0.49
N ASP A 184 -16.02 -14.58 -0.67
CA ASP A 184 -16.81 -15.59 0.05
C ASP A 184 -18.34 -15.30 0.02
N GLY A 185 -18.85 -14.80 -1.12
CA GLY A 185 -20.26 -14.44 -1.32
C GLY A 185 -20.70 -13.14 -0.65
N ALA A 186 -19.80 -12.39 -0.06
CA ALA A 186 -20.05 -11.06 0.51
C ALA A 186 -19.53 -9.96 -0.40
N ALA A 187 -20.40 -8.99 -0.77
CA ALA A 187 -20.01 -7.79 -1.50
C ALA A 187 -19.84 -6.61 -0.54
N ILE A 188 -18.67 -5.93 -0.63
CA ILE A 188 -18.32 -4.75 0.15
C ILE A 188 -18.01 -3.63 -0.84
N ALA A 189 -18.74 -2.53 -0.77
CA ALA A 189 -18.43 -1.34 -1.54
C ALA A 189 -17.12 -0.73 -1.02
N ARG A 190 -16.09 -0.70 -1.86
CA ARG A 190 -14.85 0.03 -1.60
C ARG A 190 -14.99 1.49 -1.97
N ARG A 191 -15.80 1.77 -2.98
CA ARG A 191 -16.16 3.11 -3.46
C ARG A 191 -17.54 3.08 -4.08
N ASN A 192 -18.31 4.13 -3.89
CA ASN A 192 -19.67 4.29 -4.42
C ASN A 192 -19.80 5.72 -4.99
N ALA A 193 -19.11 5.96 -6.11
CA ALA A 193 -18.98 7.29 -6.70
C ALA A 193 -20.22 7.72 -7.49
N GLU A 194 -20.84 6.78 -8.22
CA GLU A 194 -21.98 7.05 -9.12
C GLU A 194 -23.27 6.35 -8.70
N THR A 195 -23.21 5.39 -7.77
CA THR A 195 -24.32 4.48 -7.45
C THR A 195 -24.88 3.84 -8.73
N ALA A 196 -23.94 3.34 -9.56
CA ALA A 196 -24.24 2.77 -10.87
C ALA A 196 -24.93 1.41 -10.74
N ILE A 197 -24.52 0.61 -9.75
CA ILE A 197 -25.09 -0.70 -9.44
C ILE A 197 -25.29 -0.87 -7.93
N ASP A 198 -26.25 -1.73 -7.59
CA ASP A 198 -26.49 -2.13 -6.22
C ASP A 198 -25.65 -3.38 -5.83
N ARG A 199 -25.75 -3.77 -4.56
CA ARG A 199 -25.05 -4.93 -4.01
C ARG A 199 -25.42 -6.24 -4.72
N GLN A 200 -26.68 -6.41 -5.09
CA GLN A 200 -27.16 -7.64 -5.73
C GLN A 200 -26.63 -7.74 -7.15
N GLN A 201 -26.62 -6.63 -7.88
CA GLN A 201 -26.03 -6.53 -9.22
C GLN A 201 -24.52 -6.79 -9.19
N ALA A 202 -23.80 -6.23 -8.19
CA ALA A 202 -22.38 -6.50 -8.02
C ALA A 202 -22.08 -8.00 -7.78
N LEU A 203 -22.90 -8.67 -6.98
CA LEU A 203 -22.80 -10.13 -6.76
C LEU A 203 -23.12 -10.91 -8.03
N GLN A 204 -24.12 -10.52 -8.81
CA GLN A 204 -24.49 -11.16 -10.07
C GLN A 204 -23.34 -11.08 -11.09
N VAL A 205 -22.78 -9.88 -11.28
CA VAL A 205 -21.63 -9.65 -12.19
C VAL A 205 -20.43 -10.50 -11.76
N ALA A 206 -20.07 -10.47 -10.46
CA ALA A 206 -18.93 -11.24 -9.95
C ALA A 206 -19.15 -12.75 -10.08
N SER A 207 -20.37 -13.22 -9.87
CA SER A 207 -20.74 -14.65 -10.02
C SER A 207 -20.54 -15.12 -11.47
N GLU A 208 -21.01 -14.33 -12.44
CA GLU A 208 -20.86 -14.66 -13.86
C GLU A 208 -19.40 -14.61 -14.31
N ALA A 209 -18.66 -13.58 -13.92
CA ALA A 209 -17.22 -13.46 -14.18
C ALA A 209 -16.45 -14.66 -13.58
N THR A 210 -16.78 -15.06 -12.34
CA THR A 210 -16.17 -16.22 -11.69
C THR A 210 -16.50 -17.53 -12.39
N ARG A 211 -17.72 -17.69 -12.91
CA ARG A 211 -18.14 -18.83 -13.72
C ARG A 211 -17.28 -18.95 -14.99
N ILE A 212 -17.05 -17.82 -15.67
CA ILE A 212 -16.18 -17.74 -16.85
C ILE A 212 -14.74 -18.10 -16.49
N ALA A 213 -14.19 -17.53 -15.41
CA ALA A 213 -12.84 -17.81 -14.96
C ALA A 213 -12.65 -19.29 -14.59
N THR A 214 -13.63 -19.89 -13.93
CA THR A 214 -13.61 -21.31 -13.56
C THR A 214 -13.59 -22.21 -14.81
N ALA A 215 -14.41 -21.89 -15.81
CA ALA A 215 -14.45 -22.64 -17.05
C ALA A 215 -13.14 -22.54 -17.85
N ARG A 216 -12.44 -21.40 -17.75
CA ARG A 216 -11.15 -21.15 -18.43
C ARG A 216 -9.93 -21.57 -17.61
N GLY A 217 -10.08 -21.87 -16.33
CA GLY A 217 -9.00 -22.28 -15.44
C GLY A 217 -8.00 -21.19 -15.07
N VAL A 218 -8.24 -19.93 -15.43
CA VAL A 218 -7.38 -18.77 -15.14
C VAL A 218 -8.21 -17.54 -14.82
N PRO A 219 -7.72 -16.62 -13.96
CA PRO A 219 -8.40 -15.36 -13.67
C PRO A 219 -8.69 -14.54 -14.92
N GLN A 220 -9.84 -13.89 -14.93
CA GLN A 220 -10.36 -13.18 -16.08
C GLN A 220 -10.60 -11.70 -15.78
N ASP A 221 -10.37 -10.87 -16.79
CA ASP A 221 -10.80 -9.49 -16.93
C ASP A 221 -12.03 -9.49 -17.86
N VAL A 222 -13.19 -9.15 -17.31
CA VAL A 222 -14.50 -9.31 -17.98
C VAL A 222 -15.18 -7.95 -18.12
N GLU A 223 -15.37 -7.50 -19.35
CA GLU A 223 -16.21 -6.33 -19.64
C GLU A 223 -17.69 -6.75 -19.67
N TRP A 224 -18.53 -5.99 -19.00
CA TRP A 224 -19.93 -6.30 -18.83
C TRP A 224 -20.83 -5.06 -18.98
N ALA A 225 -22.10 -5.30 -19.27
CA ALA A 225 -23.14 -4.28 -19.30
C ALA A 225 -24.46 -4.82 -18.71
N ILE A 226 -25.24 -3.96 -18.08
CA ILE A 226 -26.61 -4.23 -17.63
C ILE A 226 -27.53 -3.31 -18.42
N ASP A 227 -28.52 -3.87 -19.09
CA ASP A 227 -29.54 -3.12 -19.86
C ASP A 227 -30.69 -2.61 -18.96
N ALA A 228 -31.64 -1.90 -19.58
CA ALA A 228 -32.81 -1.34 -18.89
C ALA A 228 -33.75 -2.41 -18.27
N ASP A 229 -33.71 -3.64 -18.78
CA ASP A 229 -34.49 -4.76 -18.27
C ASP A 229 -33.76 -5.49 -17.11
N GLY A 230 -32.55 -5.03 -16.74
CA GLY A 230 -31.68 -5.62 -15.70
C GLY A 230 -30.95 -6.87 -16.17
N ALA A 231 -30.90 -7.15 -17.47
CA ALA A 231 -30.18 -8.29 -17.99
C ALA A 231 -28.67 -8.00 -18.09
N LEU A 232 -27.85 -8.94 -17.58
CA LEU A 232 -26.41 -8.87 -17.64
C LEU A 232 -25.91 -9.41 -18.98
N TRP A 233 -25.07 -8.64 -19.66
CA TRP A 233 -24.40 -8.96 -20.92
C TRP A 233 -22.90 -8.97 -20.73
N ILE A 234 -22.21 -9.94 -21.32
CA ILE A 234 -20.75 -10.00 -21.36
C ILE A 234 -20.27 -9.48 -22.71
N LEU A 235 -19.43 -8.43 -22.67
CA LEU A 235 -18.96 -7.73 -23.88
C LEU A 235 -17.56 -8.18 -24.29
N GLN A 236 -16.76 -8.65 -23.34
CA GLN A 236 -15.43 -9.23 -23.57
C GLN A 236 -15.00 -10.02 -22.33
N ALA A 237 -14.17 -11.06 -22.51
CA ALA A 237 -13.46 -11.73 -21.43
C ALA A 237 -12.08 -12.16 -21.90
N ARG A 238 -11.07 -11.82 -21.10
CA ARG A 238 -9.67 -12.14 -21.38
C ARG A 238 -8.90 -12.55 -20.13
N PRO A 239 -7.82 -13.33 -20.24
CA PRO A 239 -6.98 -13.66 -19.10
C PRO A 239 -6.37 -12.41 -18.46
N MET A 240 -6.28 -12.39 -17.13
CA MET A 240 -5.50 -11.41 -16.40
C MET A 240 -4.02 -11.80 -16.44
N THR A 241 -3.21 -11.15 -17.29
CA THR A 241 -1.81 -11.51 -17.53
C THR A 241 -0.83 -10.85 -16.55
N ALA A 242 -1.21 -9.74 -15.92
CA ALA A 242 -0.35 -8.92 -15.04
C ALA A 242 -0.64 -9.12 -13.54
N LEU A 243 -1.10 -10.30 -13.15
CA LEU A 243 -1.35 -10.58 -11.73
C LEU A 243 -0.03 -10.85 -10.99
N PRO A 244 0.10 -10.33 -9.75
CA PRO A 244 1.15 -10.79 -8.85
C PRO A 244 1.10 -12.32 -8.71
N PRO A 245 2.25 -12.99 -8.47
CA PRO A 245 2.27 -14.43 -8.23
C PRO A 245 1.39 -14.77 -7.05
N GLU A 246 0.72 -15.91 -7.12
CA GLU A 246 -0.09 -16.43 -6.00
C GLU A 246 0.83 -16.88 -4.89
N VAL A 247 0.79 -16.16 -3.78
CA VAL A 247 1.59 -16.46 -2.60
C VAL A 247 0.70 -16.68 -1.37
N SER A 248 1.08 -17.63 -0.54
CA SER A 248 0.39 -17.86 0.73
C SER A 248 0.85 -16.84 1.78
N TRP A 249 -0.10 -16.14 2.38
CA TRP A 249 0.11 -15.26 3.53
C TRP A 249 -0.28 -15.95 4.85
N GLN A 250 -0.08 -17.28 4.94
CA GLN A 250 -0.34 -18.00 6.16
C GLN A 250 0.78 -17.79 7.17
N SER A 251 0.40 -17.51 8.42
CA SER A 251 1.39 -17.42 9.50
C SER A 251 1.99 -18.78 9.78
N PRO A 252 3.33 -18.89 9.88
CA PRO A 252 3.99 -20.15 10.27
C PRO A 252 3.78 -20.51 11.74
N ALA A 253 3.28 -19.57 12.55
CA ALA A 253 3.03 -19.77 13.97
C ALA A 253 1.57 -19.40 14.34
N PRO A 254 1.00 -20.05 15.39
CA PRO A 254 -0.35 -19.74 15.82
C PRO A 254 -0.45 -18.33 16.42
N GLY A 255 -1.60 -17.68 16.21
CA GLY A 255 -1.88 -16.34 16.74
C GLY A 255 -2.11 -15.32 15.66
N ALA A 256 -2.02 -14.04 16.04
CA ALA A 256 -2.20 -12.90 15.16
C ALA A 256 -0.94 -12.02 15.15
N TYR A 257 -0.58 -11.58 13.97
CA TYR A 257 0.63 -10.79 13.74
C TYR A 257 0.31 -9.62 12.80
N THR A 258 0.90 -8.46 13.04
CA THR A 258 0.66 -7.23 12.27
C THR A 258 1.97 -6.52 11.93
N ARG A 259 2.00 -5.85 10.78
CA ARG A 259 3.10 -4.98 10.38
C ARG A 259 2.85 -3.50 10.70
N MET A 260 1.67 -3.16 11.19
CA MET A 260 1.21 -1.78 11.42
C MET A 260 1.69 -1.21 12.76
N LEU A 261 2.45 -1.95 13.55
CA LEU A 261 2.87 -1.56 14.88
C LEU A 261 4.35 -1.79 15.12
N ARG A 262 4.92 -1.00 16.03
CA ARG A 262 6.27 -1.16 16.54
C ARG A 262 7.34 -1.03 15.45
N MET A 263 8.28 -1.97 15.40
CA MET A 263 9.35 -2.00 14.40
C MET A 263 8.82 -2.10 12.96
N GLY A 264 7.62 -2.68 12.77
CA GLY A 264 7.00 -2.80 11.44
C GLY A 264 6.76 -1.48 10.73
N GLU A 265 6.59 -0.38 11.46
CA GLU A 265 6.50 0.98 10.88
C GLU A 265 7.82 1.46 10.27
N TRP A 266 8.96 0.79 10.54
CA TRP A 266 10.29 1.16 10.06
C TRP A 266 10.93 0.08 9.19
N ILE A 267 10.19 -0.99 8.88
CA ILE A 267 10.61 -2.09 8.02
C ILE A 267 9.66 -2.11 6.81
N GLY A 268 10.01 -1.32 5.80
CA GLY A 268 9.19 -1.10 4.59
C GLY A 268 9.35 -2.15 3.51
N GLU A 269 10.36 -3.02 3.64
CA GLU A 269 10.80 -3.97 2.63
C GLU A 269 10.97 -5.38 3.22
N PRO A 270 11.06 -6.44 2.39
CA PRO A 270 11.43 -7.76 2.88
C PRO A 270 12.76 -7.72 3.62
N VAL A 271 12.81 -8.36 4.79
CA VAL A 271 14.00 -8.38 5.64
C VAL A 271 15.08 -9.31 5.11
N THR A 272 16.33 -8.97 5.41
CA THR A 272 17.46 -9.87 5.13
C THR A 272 17.55 -10.97 6.19
N PRO A 273 18.05 -12.17 5.83
CA PRO A 273 18.23 -13.27 6.78
C PRO A 273 19.09 -12.90 8.00
N LEU A 274 20.15 -12.10 7.80
CA LEU A 274 21.01 -11.69 8.89
C LEU A 274 20.32 -10.72 9.85
N PHE A 275 19.55 -9.78 9.31
CA PHE A 275 18.77 -8.85 10.13
C PHE A 275 17.75 -9.59 10.98
N GLU A 276 16.98 -10.50 10.38
CA GLU A 276 15.98 -11.30 11.09
C GLU A 276 16.60 -12.15 12.18
N SER A 277 17.60 -12.97 11.81
CA SER A 277 18.17 -13.98 12.72
C SER A 277 19.10 -13.37 13.79
N TRP A 278 19.55 -12.14 13.64
CA TRP A 278 20.49 -11.52 14.58
C TRP A 278 19.94 -10.23 15.20
N LEU A 279 19.98 -9.10 14.48
CA LEU A 279 19.68 -7.79 15.07
C LEU A 279 18.25 -7.70 15.57
N LEU A 280 17.28 -8.09 14.75
CA LEU A 280 15.86 -8.06 15.09
C LEU A 280 15.55 -8.95 16.29
N THR A 281 16.04 -10.20 16.26
CA THR A 281 15.82 -11.17 17.37
C THR A 281 16.45 -10.67 18.66
N ALA A 282 17.69 -10.15 18.62
CA ALA A 282 18.37 -9.63 19.81
C ALA A 282 17.68 -8.38 20.38
N MET A 283 17.21 -7.48 19.51
CA MET A 283 16.46 -6.29 19.93
C MET A 283 15.12 -6.68 20.56
N GLU A 284 14.37 -7.59 19.97
CA GLU A 284 13.07 -8.03 20.51
C GLU A 284 13.23 -8.77 21.85
N ASP A 285 14.21 -9.64 21.97
CA ASP A 285 14.51 -10.32 23.22
C ASP A 285 14.84 -9.33 24.35
N SER A 286 15.69 -8.34 24.07
CA SER A 286 16.04 -7.30 25.03
C SER A 286 14.84 -6.41 25.37
N MET A 287 14.07 -5.97 24.40
CA MET A 287 12.85 -5.19 24.60
C MET A 287 11.83 -5.93 25.48
N HIS A 288 11.58 -7.21 25.22
CA HIS A 288 10.63 -7.99 26.02
C HIS A 288 11.16 -8.34 27.40
N ALA A 289 12.48 -8.51 27.56
CA ALA A 289 13.12 -8.61 28.88
C ALA A 289 12.91 -7.32 29.69
N TRP A 290 13.11 -6.17 29.07
CA TRP A 290 12.85 -4.86 29.66
C TRP A 290 11.37 -4.69 30.06
N PHE A 291 10.40 -5.03 29.20
CA PHE A 291 8.96 -4.96 29.55
C PHE A 291 8.60 -5.86 30.73
N ARG A 292 9.18 -7.06 30.79
CA ARG A 292 8.96 -7.98 31.91
C ARG A 292 9.53 -7.41 33.21
N GLU A 293 10.70 -6.80 33.15
CA GLU A 293 11.34 -6.19 34.30
C GLU A 293 10.60 -4.94 34.78
N GLN A 294 10.24 -4.03 33.85
CA GLN A 294 9.67 -2.72 34.21
C GLN A 294 8.18 -2.77 34.54
N ILE A 295 7.40 -3.63 33.92
CA ILE A 295 5.94 -3.67 34.06
C ILE A 295 5.35 -5.07 34.28
N GLY A 296 6.17 -6.11 34.39
CA GLY A 296 5.71 -7.49 34.56
C GLY A 296 5.02 -8.09 33.35
N GLN A 297 5.11 -7.47 32.15
CA GLN A 297 4.46 -7.98 30.96
C GLN A 297 5.22 -9.17 30.38
N ILE A 298 4.50 -10.28 30.11
CA ILE A 298 5.03 -11.47 29.46
C ILE A 298 4.37 -11.62 28.09
N ALA A 299 5.15 -11.47 27.04
CA ALA A 299 4.71 -11.74 25.68
C ALA A 299 5.01 -13.19 25.28
N PRO A 300 4.10 -13.91 24.62
CA PRO A 300 4.38 -15.24 24.09
C PRO A 300 5.30 -15.16 22.88
N ARG A 301 6.23 -16.12 22.77
CA ARG A 301 7.04 -16.31 21.53
C ARG A 301 6.25 -17.10 20.49
N PRO A 302 6.56 -16.96 19.18
CA PRO A 302 7.54 -16.00 18.64
C PRO A 302 7.01 -14.57 18.71
N TYR A 303 7.92 -13.59 18.88
CA TYR A 303 7.56 -12.18 18.94
C TYR A 303 7.24 -11.60 17.56
N HIS A 304 7.80 -12.20 16.51
CA HIS A 304 7.46 -11.90 15.12
C HIS A 304 7.37 -13.18 14.30
N VAL A 305 6.87 -13.04 13.08
CA VAL A 305 6.97 -14.01 12.01
C VAL A 305 7.38 -13.28 10.74
N VAL A 306 8.14 -13.96 9.90
CA VAL A 306 8.45 -13.50 8.55
C VAL A 306 7.68 -14.38 7.57
N VAL A 307 6.87 -13.76 6.71
CA VAL A 307 6.07 -14.44 5.69
C VAL A 307 6.40 -13.82 4.34
N ASN A 308 6.86 -14.62 3.39
CA ASN A 308 7.35 -14.15 2.10
C ASN A 308 8.35 -12.98 2.24
N GLY A 309 9.30 -13.11 3.18
CA GLY A 309 10.29 -12.10 3.48
C GLY A 309 9.79 -10.88 4.28
N TRP A 310 8.48 -10.74 4.52
CA TRP A 310 7.91 -9.59 5.20
C TRP A 310 7.73 -9.82 6.69
N TYR A 311 8.12 -8.83 7.48
CA TYR A 311 8.04 -8.83 8.93
C TYR A 311 6.62 -8.56 9.44
N PHE A 312 6.16 -9.35 10.43
CA PHE A 312 4.91 -9.17 11.14
C PHE A 312 5.12 -9.37 12.63
N TYR A 313 4.84 -8.35 13.43
CA TYR A 313 4.98 -8.38 14.88
C TYR A 313 3.79 -9.05 15.57
N SER A 314 4.06 -9.83 16.61
CA SER A 314 3.04 -10.54 17.40
C SER A 314 2.19 -9.58 18.23
N ILE A 315 0.86 -9.66 18.07
CA ILE A 315 -0.11 -8.98 18.94
C ILE A 315 -0.72 -9.93 20.00
N ASN A 316 -0.14 -11.11 20.16
CA ASN A 316 -0.62 -12.14 21.08
C ASN A 316 -0.45 -11.77 22.57
N PHE A 317 0.37 -10.76 22.89
CA PHE A 317 0.53 -10.24 24.26
C PHE A 317 -0.76 -9.64 24.84
N ILE A 318 -1.73 -9.26 24.01
CA ILE A 318 -3.08 -8.83 24.40
C ILE A 318 -4.09 -9.98 24.46
N SER A 319 -3.69 -11.22 24.21
CA SER A 319 -4.56 -12.37 24.37
C SER A 319 -4.87 -12.64 25.86
N GLY A 320 -6.08 -13.17 26.15
CA GLY A 320 -6.47 -13.48 27.53
C GLY A 320 -5.49 -14.40 28.27
N GLY A 321 -4.88 -15.36 27.57
CA GLY A 321 -3.87 -16.24 28.14
C GLY A 321 -2.54 -15.54 28.47
N ALA A 322 -2.11 -14.58 27.65
CA ALA A 322 -0.92 -13.77 27.92
C ALA A 322 -1.17 -12.78 29.05
N LEU A 323 -2.36 -12.17 29.09
CA LEU A 323 -2.77 -11.28 30.18
C LEU A 323 -2.79 -12.03 31.52
N LEU A 324 -3.40 -13.20 31.58
CA LEU A 324 -3.43 -14.04 32.79
C LEU A 324 -2.02 -14.41 33.29
N ARG A 325 -1.10 -14.73 32.39
CA ARG A 325 0.31 -15.01 32.73
C ARG A 325 1.05 -13.77 33.24
N SER A 326 0.71 -12.59 32.74
CA SER A 326 1.31 -11.34 33.14
C SER A 326 0.74 -10.79 34.47
N LEU A 327 -0.47 -11.19 34.89
CA LEU A 327 -1.14 -10.69 36.10
C LEU A 327 -0.29 -10.76 37.36
N PRO A 328 0.39 -11.86 37.71
CA PRO A 328 1.22 -11.91 38.93
C PRO A 328 2.35 -10.87 38.93
N GLY A 329 3.06 -10.74 37.79
CA GLY A 329 4.12 -9.75 37.65
C GLY A 329 3.56 -8.32 37.70
N MET A 330 2.48 -8.06 36.99
CA MET A 330 1.80 -6.75 37.00
C MET A 330 1.31 -6.37 38.41
N LEU A 331 0.78 -7.29 39.19
CA LEU A 331 0.35 -7.05 40.58
C LEU A 331 1.55 -6.72 41.48
N VAL A 332 2.67 -7.42 41.33
CA VAL A 332 3.90 -7.11 42.08
C VAL A 332 4.37 -5.69 41.75
N HIS A 333 4.36 -5.31 40.46
CA HIS A 333 4.73 -3.94 40.05
C HIS A 333 3.72 -2.90 40.46
N LEU A 334 2.42 -3.22 40.55
CA LEU A 334 1.39 -2.33 41.07
C LEU A 334 1.66 -1.95 42.54
N VAL A 335 2.13 -2.90 43.33
CA VAL A 335 2.47 -2.69 44.73
C VAL A 335 3.81 -1.97 44.91
N ARG A 336 4.85 -2.38 44.19
CA ARG A 336 6.22 -1.87 44.35
C ARG A 336 6.46 -0.54 43.59
N THR A 337 5.88 -0.40 42.41
CA THR A 337 6.09 0.74 41.51
C THR A 337 4.77 1.15 40.83
N PRO A 338 3.76 1.60 41.61
CA PRO A 338 2.42 1.87 41.07
C PRO A 338 2.41 2.90 39.93
N ARG A 339 3.45 3.75 39.84
CA ARG A 339 3.59 4.75 38.80
C ARG A 339 3.98 4.16 37.44
N HIS A 340 4.68 3.01 37.37
CA HIS A 340 5.08 2.35 36.13
C HIS A 340 3.88 1.66 35.46
N LEU A 341 2.99 1.04 36.21
CA LEU A 341 1.78 0.39 35.66
C LEU A 341 0.72 1.38 35.18
N ALA A 342 0.76 2.59 35.68
CA ALA A 342 -0.15 3.64 35.26
C ALA A 342 -0.05 3.96 33.74
N GLY A 343 1.08 3.61 33.05
CA GLY A 343 1.24 3.74 31.61
C GLY A 343 0.52 2.67 30.78
N VAL A 344 0.22 1.53 31.37
CA VAL A 344 -0.42 0.41 30.68
C VAL A 344 -1.94 0.49 30.74
N ILE A 345 -2.50 1.08 31.78
CA ILE A 345 -3.95 1.14 32.03
C ILE A 345 -4.47 2.54 31.69
N PRO A 346 -5.35 2.69 30.67
CA PRO A 346 -6.11 3.94 30.51
C PRO A 346 -7.01 4.12 31.74
N PRO A 347 -7.10 5.24 32.38
CA PRO A 347 -6.78 6.65 32.11
C PRO A 347 -5.52 7.18 32.86
N THR A 348 -4.61 6.32 33.24
CA THR A 348 -3.53 6.63 34.19
C THR A 348 -2.18 6.97 33.50
N VAL A 349 -2.13 6.96 32.17
CA VAL A 349 -0.95 7.29 31.33
C VAL A 349 -0.23 8.56 31.80
N ARG A 350 -0.99 9.55 32.26
CA ARG A 350 -0.49 10.83 32.72
C ARG A 350 0.48 10.74 33.91
N TYR A 351 0.34 9.74 34.76
CA TYR A 351 1.20 9.60 35.94
C TYR A 351 2.47 8.80 35.68
N SER A 352 2.51 8.07 34.55
CA SER A 352 3.62 7.17 34.21
C SER A 352 4.60 7.77 33.22
N PHE A 353 4.15 8.56 32.23
CA PHE A 353 5.07 9.06 31.22
C PHE A 353 6.16 9.95 31.79
N PRO A 354 5.95 10.82 32.83
CA PRO A 354 7.05 11.61 33.39
C PRO A 354 8.10 10.75 34.10
N VAL A 355 7.69 9.58 34.63
CA VAL A 355 8.65 8.62 35.25
C VAL A 355 9.45 7.93 34.18
N MET A 356 8.79 7.51 33.09
CA MET A 356 9.46 6.83 31.98
C MET A 356 10.36 7.78 31.20
N GLU A 357 9.96 9.03 31.01
CA GLU A 357 10.80 10.07 30.40
C GLU A 357 12.05 10.32 31.25
N ARG A 358 11.89 10.43 32.56
CA ARG A 358 13.04 10.63 33.46
C ARG A 358 14.00 9.44 33.40
N MET A 359 13.50 8.21 33.48
CA MET A 359 14.30 7.00 33.37
C MET A 359 15.05 6.95 32.04
N TRP A 360 14.38 7.32 30.96
CA TRP A 360 15.02 7.39 29.65
C TRP A 360 16.12 8.46 29.61
N ARG A 361 15.85 9.71 30.08
CA ARG A 361 16.81 10.82 30.01
C ARG A 361 17.98 10.68 30.98
N GLU A 362 17.75 10.12 32.17
CA GLU A 362 18.78 10.06 33.22
C GLU A 362 19.61 8.77 33.17
N ASP A 363 19.09 7.68 32.62
CA ASP A 363 19.77 6.37 32.59
C ASP A 363 19.95 5.82 31.18
N ILE A 364 18.87 5.53 30.43
CA ILE A 364 18.94 4.78 29.18
C ILE A 364 19.66 5.58 28.10
N GLN A 365 19.30 6.84 27.92
CA GLN A 365 19.85 7.73 26.89
C GLN A 365 21.36 7.95 27.06
N PRO A 366 21.88 8.39 28.25
CA PRO A 366 23.30 8.62 28.43
C PRO A 366 24.13 7.33 28.25
N ARG A 367 23.64 6.20 28.75
CA ARG A 367 24.28 4.91 28.61
C ARG A 367 24.36 4.48 27.15
N TYR A 368 23.25 4.58 26.42
CA TYR A 368 23.21 4.27 24.99
C TYR A 368 24.19 5.11 24.19
N ARG A 369 24.19 6.44 24.37
CA ARG A 369 25.13 7.37 23.73
C ARG A 369 26.58 7.01 24.03
N GLY A 370 26.88 6.75 25.28
CA GLY A 370 28.25 6.41 25.71
C GLY A 370 28.77 5.13 25.09
N GLU A 371 27.95 4.08 25.05
CA GLU A 371 28.36 2.79 24.47
C GLU A 371 28.45 2.86 22.94
N VAL A 372 27.54 3.58 22.26
CA VAL A 372 27.64 3.81 20.81
C VAL A 372 28.90 4.61 20.46
N ALA A 373 29.19 5.68 21.20
CA ALA A 373 30.39 6.47 20.97
C ALA A 373 31.70 5.66 21.20
N LYS A 374 31.72 4.79 22.19
CA LYS A 374 32.83 3.87 22.43
C LYS A 374 32.96 2.86 21.29
N ALA A 375 31.87 2.24 20.89
CA ALA A 375 31.83 1.30 19.79
C ALA A 375 32.30 1.93 18.46
N GLU A 376 31.99 3.20 18.22
CA GLU A 376 32.45 3.97 17.06
C GLU A 376 33.96 4.06 16.99
N LEU A 377 34.66 4.20 18.14
CA LEU A 377 36.12 4.24 18.22
C LEU A 377 36.77 2.86 18.10
N ASP A 378 36.05 1.82 18.52
CA ASP A 378 36.59 0.46 18.62
C ASP A 378 36.33 -0.38 17.36
N VAL A 379 35.23 -0.12 16.64
CA VAL A 379 34.78 -0.99 15.55
C VAL A 379 35.84 -1.26 14.48
N ASP A 380 36.71 -0.30 14.16
CA ASP A 380 37.75 -0.45 13.14
C ASP A 380 39.02 -1.09 13.68
N ARG A 381 39.20 -1.15 15.01
CA ARG A 381 40.39 -1.66 15.70
C ARG A 381 40.23 -3.10 16.17
N LEU A 382 39.03 -3.51 16.46
CA LEU A 382 38.74 -4.86 16.97
C LEU A 382 39.08 -5.93 15.94
N PRO A 383 39.63 -7.07 16.38
CA PRO A 383 39.74 -8.27 15.54
C PRO A 383 38.36 -8.71 15.05
N VAL A 384 38.27 -9.27 13.84
CA VAL A 384 37.02 -9.74 13.23
C VAL A 384 36.28 -10.73 14.13
N THR A 385 37.01 -11.58 14.86
CA THR A 385 36.48 -12.56 15.80
C THR A 385 35.78 -11.95 17.04
N GLU A 386 36.02 -10.68 17.34
CA GLU A 386 35.41 -9.94 18.45
C GLU A 386 34.20 -9.09 18.01
N LEU A 387 34.10 -8.78 16.71
CA LEU A 387 33.01 -7.99 16.17
C LEU A 387 31.62 -8.57 16.47
N PRO A 388 31.39 -9.90 16.43
CA PRO A 388 30.09 -10.46 16.81
C PRO A 388 29.65 -10.08 18.23
N ARG A 389 30.57 -10.02 19.19
CA ARG A 389 30.27 -9.59 20.56
C ARG A 389 29.90 -8.12 20.65
N LEU A 390 30.54 -7.27 19.85
CA LEU A 390 30.19 -5.85 19.73
C LEU A 390 28.77 -5.69 19.19
N VAL A 391 28.42 -6.44 18.14
CA VAL A 391 27.07 -6.44 17.55
C VAL A 391 26.02 -6.92 18.56
N ASP A 392 26.26 -8.04 19.26
CA ASP A 392 25.35 -8.55 20.30
C ASP A 392 25.11 -7.50 21.39
N HIS A 393 26.16 -6.82 21.84
CA HIS A 393 26.08 -5.78 22.87
C HIS A 393 25.25 -4.57 22.42
N LEU A 394 25.53 -4.03 21.23
CA LEU A 394 24.79 -2.89 20.69
C LEU A 394 23.34 -3.25 20.35
N ALA A 395 23.08 -4.45 19.84
CA ALA A 395 21.73 -4.93 19.56
C ALA A 395 20.89 -5.04 20.83
N ALA A 396 21.47 -5.55 21.93
CA ALA A 396 20.78 -5.62 23.21
C ALA A 396 20.46 -4.23 23.77
N LEU A 397 21.40 -3.29 23.70
CA LEU A 397 21.18 -1.89 24.10
C LEU A 397 20.11 -1.21 23.24
N ALA A 398 20.15 -1.41 21.92
CA ALA A 398 19.14 -0.89 21.01
C ALA A 398 17.74 -1.44 21.33
N GLY A 399 17.64 -2.72 21.72
CA GLY A 399 16.37 -3.34 22.14
C GLY A 399 15.81 -2.74 23.43
N GLU A 400 16.65 -2.51 24.43
CA GLU A 400 16.26 -1.83 25.68
C GLU A 400 15.83 -0.39 25.38
N TYR A 401 16.58 0.33 24.60
CA TYR A 401 16.26 1.68 24.15
C TYR A 401 14.92 1.71 23.41
N PHE A 402 14.67 0.76 22.52
CA PHE A 402 13.42 0.61 21.79
C PHE A 402 12.25 0.29 22.74
N GLY A 403 12.48 -0.42 23.84
CA GLY A 403 11.48 -0.63 24.90
C GLY A 403 11.01 0.69 25.49
N ALA A 404 11.93 1.60 25.79
CA ALA A 404 11.61 2.95 26.30
C ALA A 404 10.86 3.79 25.24
N ILE A 405 11.27 3.74 23.97
CA ILE A 405 10.54 4.36 22.86
C ILE A 405 9.11 3.84 22.79
N ALA A 406 8.93 2.53 22.79
CA ALA A 406 7.60 1.92 22.68
C ALA A 406 6.67 2.32 23.82
N ALA A 407 7.22 2.50 25.02
CA ALA A 407 6.46 2.96 26.20
C ALA A 407 6.04 4.44 26.08
N LEU A 408 6.96 5.33 25.73
CA LEU A 408 6.69 6.78 25.59
C LEU A 408 5.84 7.08 24.35
N SER A 409 6.11 6.44 23.22
CA SER A 409 5.28 6.55 22.02
C SER A 409 3.86 6.03 22.25
N GLY A 410 3.71 4.93 22.99
CA GLY A 410 2.39 4.44 23.41
C GLY A 410 1.63 5.43 24.31
N ALA A 411 2.35 6.15 25.18
CA ALA A 411 1.76 7.22 26.00
C ALA A 411 1.35 8.42 25.12
N ALA A 412 2.23 8.88 24.23
CA ALA A 412 1.95 9.99 23.31
C ALA A 412 0.70 9.71 22.47
N TYR A 413 0.60 8.51 21.92
CA TYR A 413 -0.54 8.07 21.15
C TYR A 413 -1.85 8.10 21.92
N LYS A 414 -1.87 7.60 23.18
CA LYS A 414 -3.06 7.66 24.04
C LYS A 414 -3.45 9.09 24.42
N LEU A 415 -2.48 9.97 24.63
CA LEU A 415 -2.73 11.38 24.93
C LEU A 415 -3.31 12.12 23.74
N GLU A 416 -2.79 11.87 22.53
CA GLU A 416 -3.37 12.38 21.28
C GLU A 416 -4.81 11.88 21.09
N MET A 417 -5.08 10.59 21.28
CA MET A 417 -6.45 10.05 21.23
C MET A 417 -7.39 10.70 22.23
N ASN A 418 -6.93 10.94 23.45
CA ASN A 418 -7.73 11.62 24.49
C ASN A 418 -8.04 13.07 24.08
N LEU A 419 -7.07 13.78 23.52
CA LEU A 419 -7.25 15.13 23.00
C LEU A 419 -8.20 15.14 21.80
N ALA A 420 -8.03 14.23 20.85
CA ALA A 420 -8.92 14.06 19.71
C ALA A 420 -10.36 13.77 20.13
N GLY A 421 -10.54 12.85 21.08
CA GLY A 421 -11.85 12.51 21.66
C GLY A 421 -12.51 13.69 22.37
N PHE A 422 -11.72 14.47 23.10
CA PHE A 422 -12.19 15.69 23.76
C PHE A 422 -12.61 16.76 22.72
N TYR A 423 -11.77 17.00 21.71
CA TYR A 423 -12.04 17.95 20.62
C TYR A 423 -13.33 17.61 19.90
N ARG A 424 -13.47 16.35 19.46
CA ARG A 424 -14.67 15.86 18.76
C ARG A 424 -15.95 16.07 19.58
N ARG A 425 -15.89 15.82 20.89
CA ARG A 425 -17.07 15.89 21.77
C ARG A 425 -17.45 17.31 22.15
N HIS A 426 -16.49 18.20 22.29
CA HIS A 426 -16.72 19.51 22.93
C HIS A 426 -16.36 20.74 22.08
N LEU A 427 -15.55 20.59 21.02
CA LEU A 427 -15.04 21.68 20.21
C LEU A 427 -15.46 21.62 18.75
N ARG A 428 -15.55 20.41 18.17
CA ARG A 428 -15.86 20.25 16.75
C ARG A 428 -17.16 20.92 16.31
N GLY A 429 -18.20 20.94 17.18
CA GLY A 429 -19.47 21.59 16.88
C GLY A 429 -19.38 23.12 16.78
N ALA A 430 -18.44 23.74 17.48
CA ALA A 430 -18.25 25.18 17.53
C ALA A 430 -17.16 25.67 16.54
N LEU A 431 -16.09 24.89 16.36
CA LEU A 431 -14.91 25.29 15.59
C LEU A 431 -14.77 24.56 14.24
N GLY A 432 -15.51 23.47 14.04
CA GLY A 432 -15.30 22.58 12.90
C GLY A 432 -13.96 21.83 12.95
N GLY A 433 -13.48 21.31 11.84
CA GLY A 433 -12.16 20.75 11.66
C GLY A 433 -11.79 19.60 12.63
N SER A 434 -10.51 19.55 13.00
CA SER A 434 -9.93 18.51 13.86
C SER A 434 -8.95 19.12 14.88
N HIS A 435 -8.46 18.26 15.80
CA HIS A 435 -7.45 18.62 16.81
C HIS A 435 -6.02 18.77 16.23
N LEU A 436 -5.78 18.34 14.98
CA LEU A 436 -4.44 18.26 14.38
C LEU A 436 -3.67 19.59 14.38
N PRO A 437 -4.29 20.75 14.09
CA PRO A 437 -3.57 22.04 14.15
C PRO A 437 -2.98 22.35 15.54
N LEU A 438 -3.59 21.83 16.61
CA LEU A 438 -3.09 22.01 17.99
C LEU A 438 -1.77 21.25 18.25
N LEU A 439 -1.41 20.30 17.38
CA LEU A 439 -0.24 19.41 17.49
C LEU A 439 0.77 19.66 16.37
N SER A 440 0.78 20.84 15.76
CA SER A 440 1.66 21.21 14.64
C SER A 440 2.68 22.27 15.05
N GLY A 441 3.85 22.35 14.37
CA GLY A 441 4.83 23.41 14.55
C GLY A 441 5.62 23.32 15.87
N PHE A 442 6.00 22.10 16.26
CA PHE A 442 6.99 21.87 17.30
C PHE A 442 8.32 21.56 16.63
N GLU A 443 9.33 22.43 16.83
CA GLU A 443 10.66 22.14 16.31
C GLU A 443 11.12 20.77 16.80
N PRO A 444 11.61 19.88 15.92
CA PRO A 444 12.25 18.65 16.36
C PRO A 444 13.41 19.03 17.28
N SER A 445 13.42 18.48 18.49
CA SER A 445 14.50 18.72 19.44
C SER A 445 15.74 17.93 19.00
N GLY A 446 16.46 18.42 18.00
CA GLY A 446 17.72 17.83 17.58
C GLY A 446 18.11 18.21 16.15
N THR A 447 19.40 18.29 15.92
CA THR A 447 19.97 18.36 14.56
C THR A 447 19.58 17.09 13.82
N PRO A 448 19.15 17.16 12.54
CA PRO A 448 18.97 15.95 11.73
C PRO A 448 20.20 15.08 11.86
N SER A 449 20.02 13.81 12.22
CA SER A 449 21.18 12.89 12.31
C SER A 449 21.83 12.82 10.94
N PRO A 450 23.13 13.05 10.82
CA PRO A 450 23.86 12.88 9.57
C PRO A 450 23.81 11.43 9.05
N ASN A 451 23.36 10.50 9.89
CA ASN A 451 23.27 9.07 9.63
C ASN A 451 21.83 8.57 9.63
N ALA A 452 20.91 9.35 9.06
CA ALA A 452 19.50 8.95 8.96
C ALA A 452 19.38 7.63 8.18
N ILE A 453 18.66 6.67 8.78
CA ILE A 453 18.44 5.36 8.17
C ILE A 453 17.18 5.37 7.32
N VAL A 454 17.17 4.54 6.27
CA VAL A 454 16.04 4.28 5.39
C VAL A 454 15.13 3.18 5.97
N SER A 455 15.74 2.19 6.60
CA SER A 455 15.09 1.03 7.22
C SER A 455 15.89 0.60 8.46
N LEU A 456 15.24 -0.11 9.37
CA LEU A 456 15.95 -0.79 10.47
C LEU A 456 16.79 -1.97 9.98
N ASP A 457 16.49 -2.53 8.81
CA ASP A 457 17.35 -3.56 8.22
C ASP A 457 18.69 -2.93 7.82
N TRP A 458 19.76 -3.36 8.49
CA TRP A 458 21.11 -2.83 8.35
C TRP A 458 21.79 -3.11 7.00
N TRP A 459 21.15 -3.88 6.12
CA TRP A 459 21.58 -4.03 4.74
C TRP A 459 21.55 -2.69 3.99
N TYR A 460 20.59 -1.81 4.32
CA TYR A 460 20.55 -0.47 3.77
C TYR A 460 21.66 0.38 4.39
N ALA A 461 22.50 0.96 3.53
CA ALA A 461 23.49 1.94 4.00
C ALA A 461 22.74 3.16 4.58
N PRO A 462 23.21 3.71 5.71
CA PRO A 462 22.80 5.03 6.14
C PRO A 462 23.07 6.04 5.02
N MET A 463 22.17 7.01 4.83
CA MET A 463 22.41 8.03 3.83
C MET A 463 23.67 8.81 4.19
N SER A 464 24.61 8.91 3.23
CA SER A 464 25.86 9.65 3.41
C SER A 464 25.59 11.12 3.72
N SER A 465 26.45 11.69 4.54
CA SER A 465 26.41 12.96 5.24
C SER A 465 26.46 14.24 4.39
N GLU A 466 26.04 14.24 3.14
CA GLU A 466 25.64 15.52 2.57
C GLU A 466 24.34 15.93 3.24
N PRO A 467 24.34 17.01 4.02
CA PRO A 467 23.12 17.48 4.64
C PRO A 467 22.17 17.90 3.52
N MET A 468 21.24 17.03 3.14
CA MET A 468 20.03 17.48 2.48
C MET A 468 19.26 18.29 3.54
N THR A 469 19.78 19.48 3.86
CA THR A 469 19.18 20.42 4.79
C THR A 469 17.97 21.02 4.13
N ALA A 470 16.85 20.37 4.26
CA ALA A 470 15.58 20.95 4.02
C ALA A 470 14.83 21.06 5.35
N ALA A 471 15.32 21.90 6.24
CA ALA A 471 14.44 22.42 7.28
C ALA A 471 13.28 23.18 6.62
N PRO A 472 12.06 23.15 7.20
CA PRO A 472 10.97 24.02 6.74
C PRO A 472 11.52 25.44 6.60
N SER A 473 11.15 26.14 5.53
CA SER A 473 11.55 27.54 5.44
C SER A 473 11.05 28.26 6.70
N ALA A 474 11.83 29.19 7.25
CA ALA A 474 11.47 29.93 8.45
C ALA A 474 10.05 30.54 8.34
N ASP A 475 9.65 30.94 7.14
CA ASP A 475 8.31 31.46 6.87
C ASP A 475 7.24 30.38 6.98
N ARG A 476 7.47 29.18 6.47
CA ARG A 476 6.52 28.07 6.57
C ARG A 476 6.34 27.62 8.03
N HIS A 477 7.44 27.47 8.76
CA HIS A 477 7.41 27.15 10.19
C HIS A 477 6.62 28.21 10.97
N ARG A 478 6.86 29.50 10.73
CA ARG A 478 6.13 30.60 11.36
C ARG A 478 4.63 30.52 11.10
N ILE A 479 4.21 30.25 9.85
CA ILE A 479 2.79 30.10 9.49
C ILE A 479 2.14 28.95 10.29
N VAL A 480 2.83 27.81 10.41
CA VAL A 480 2.33 26.64 11.16
C VAL A 480 2.19 26.94 12.66
N VAL A 481 3.18 27.62 13.23
CA VAL A 481 3.16 28.06 14.65
C VAL A 481 2.04 29.07 14.91
N GLU A 482 1.86 30.05 14.03
CA GLU A 482 0.76 31.03 14.11
C GLU A 482 -0.60 30.34 14.03
N ALA A 483 -0.79 29.41 13.09
CA ALA A 483 -2.02 28.64 12.95
C ALA A 483 -2.31 27.78 14.19
N ARG A 484 -1.29 27.19 14.84
CA ARG A 484 -1.44 26.50 16.12
C ARG A 484 -1.93 27.45 17.20
N HIS A 485 -1.30 28.61 17.38
CA HIS A 485 -1.68 29.58 18.41
C HIS A 485 -3.11 30.10 18.20
N GLU A 486 -3.53 30.32 16.95
CA GLU A 486 -4.91 30.68 16.65
C GLU A 486 -5.90 29.57 17.01
N ALA A 487 -5.56 28.29 16.69
CA ALA A 487 -6.38 27.14 17.05
C ALA A 487 -6.49 26.96 18.58
N GLU A 488 -5.40 27.18 19.31
CA GLU A 488 -5.39 27.16 20.79
C GLU A 488 -6.27 28.27 21.36
N LYS A 489 -6.14 29.50 20.88
CA LYS A 489 -6.94 30.64 21.28
C LYS A 489 -8.43 30.39 21.06
N ALA A 490 -8.81 29.97 19.86
CA ALA A 490 -10.19 29.64 19.52
C ALA A 490 -10.76 28.54 20.44
N ALA A 491 -9.97 27.49 20.73
CA ALA A 491 -10.39 26.42 21.62
C ALA A 491 -10.57 26.91 23.07
N PHE A 492 -9.71 27.78 23.58
CA PHE A 492 -9.83 28.36 24.91
C PHE A 492 -11.05 29.27 25.03
N GLU A 493 -11.32 30.11 24.01
CA GLU A 493 -12.50 30.98 23.94
C GLU A 493 -13.79 30.15 23.89
N ALA A 494 -13.86 29.11 23.07
CA ALA A 494 -15.03 28.21 22.99
C ALA A 494 -15.33 27.48 24.30
N LEU A 495 -14.32 27.28 25.15
CA LEU A 495 -14.44 26.60 26.44
C LEU A 495 -14.56 27.57 27.64
N ALA A 496 -14.48 28.88 27.43
CA ALA A 496 -14.44 29.89 28.52
C ALA A 496 -15.63 29.80 29.50
N ALA A 497 -16.81 29.50 28.94
CA ALA A 497 -18.02 29.35 29.73
C ALA A 497 -18.03 28.07 30.64
N SER A 498 -17.06 27.15 30.50
CA SER A 498 -16.98 25.90 31.24
C SER A 498 -15.62 25.69 31.91
N PRO A 499 -15.36 26.23 33.10
CA PRO A 499 -14.06 26.18 33.79
C PRO A 499 -13.52 24.75 33.99
N ARG A 500 -14.40 23.75 34.18
CA ARG A 500 -14.01 22.34 34.32
C ARG A 500 -13.49 21.76 33.02
N ARG A 501 -14.19 22.01 31.89
CA ARG A 501 -13.77 21.55 30.58
C ARG A 501 -12.49 22.26 30.11
N LEU A 502 -12.38 23.55 30.37
CA LEU A 502 -11.20 24.36 30.08
C LEU A 502 -9.96 23.82 30.80
N ARG A 503 -10.06 23.50 32.12
CA ARG A 503 -8.95 22.86 32.86
C ARG A 503 -8.57 21.49 32.31
N THR A 504 -9.55 20.67 31.93
CA THR A 504 -9.30 19.36 31.34
C THR A 504 -8.61 19.50 29.97
N PHE A 505 -9.08 20.40 29.16
CA PHE A 505 -8.50 20.67 27.82
C PHE A 505 -7.05 21.15 27.91
N ARG A 506 -6.78 22.21 28.73
CA ARG A 506 -5.43 22.74 28.95
C ARG A 506 -4.45 21.64 29.33
N ARG A 507 -4.88 20.74 30.19
CA ARG A 507 -4.06 19.62 30.67
C ARG A 507 -3.80 18.60 29.56
N LEU A 508 -4.84 18.17 28.80
CA LEU A 508 -4.70 17.22 27.70
C LEU A 508 -3.81 17.80 26.61
N LEU A 509 -3.96 19.08 26.30
CA LEU A 509 -3.17 19.78 25.32
C LEU A 509 -1.68 19.83 25.73
N ALA A 510 -1.40 20.28 26.95
CA ALA A 510 -0.02 20.37 27.45
C ALA A 510 0.67 18.99 27.47
N ASP A 511 -0.03 17.96 27.96
CA ASP A 511 0.51 16.59 28.02
C ASP A 511 0.80 16.04 26.60
N ALA A 512 -0.10 16.27 25.62
CA ALA A 512 0.09 15.82 24.26
C ALA A 512 1.23 16.58 23.54
N GLN A 513 1.28 17.91 23.67
CA GLN A 513 2.33 18.74 23.08
C GLN A 513 3.72 18.44 23.67
N HIS A 514 3.81 18.09 24.93
CA HIS A 514 5.08 17.77 25.59
C HIS A 514 5.76 16.52 25.02
N LEU A 515 4.98 15.48 24.64
CA LEU A 515 5.56 14.21 24.18
C LEU A 515 5.93 14.19 22.70
N LEU A 516 5.43 15.13 21.89
CA LEU A 516 5.70 15.14 20.45
C LEU A 516 7.21 15.26 20.12
N PRO A 517 7.96 16.28 20.62
CA PRO A 517 9.37 16.43 20.31
C PRO A 517 10.22 15.28 20.89
N ILE A 518 9.84 14.74 22.04
CA ILE A 518 10.56 13.62 22.70
C ILE A 518 10.57 12.40 21.81
N ARG A 519 9.49 12.13 21.13
CA ARG A 519 9.36 10.98 20.25
C ARG A 519 10.33 11.05 19.07
N GLU A 520 10.45 12.21 18.42
CA GLU A 520 11.39 12.40 17.30
C GLU A 520 12.84 12.34 17.80
N GLU A 521 13.15 12.92 18.95
CA GLU A 521 14.45 12.82 19.59
C GLU A 521 14.84 11.34 19.82
N GLN A 522 13.93 10.55 20.39
CA GLN A 522 14.17 9.12 20.64
C GLN A 522 14.40 8.33 19.35
N THR A 523 13.60 8.60 18.31
CA THR A 523 13.72 7.91 17.02
C THR A 523 15.04 8.18 16.35
N THR A 524 15.44 9.45 16.30
CA THR A 524 16.71 9.88 15.72
C THR A 524 17.90 9.27 16.47
N GLU A 525 17.83 9.19 17.77
CA GLU A 525 18.92 8.72 18.61
C GLU A 525 19.08 7.20 18.55
N LEU A 526 18.00 6.42 18.54
CA LEU A 526 18.07 4.96 18.39
C LEU A 526 18.95 4.57 17.20
N THR A 527 18.78 5.26 16.09
CA THR A 527 19.44 4.92 14.83
C THR A 527 20.93 5.27 14.77
N THR A 528 21.45 5.96 15.77
CA THR A 528 22.89 6.32 15.83
C THR A 528 23.83 5.09 15.92
N ALA A 529 23.34 3.95 16.40
CA ALA A 529 24.13 2.70 16.41
C ALA A 529 24.21 2.02 15.03
N TRP A 530 23.31 2.32 14.08
CA TRP A 530 23.23 1.61 12.80
C TRP A 530 24.48 1.70 11.93
N PRO A 531 25.13 2.87 11.79
CA PRO A 531 26.40 2.96 11.05
C PRO A 531 27.49 2.04 11.64
N VAL A 532 27.59 1.97 12.96
CA VAL A 532 28.58 1.13 13.65
C VAL A 532 28.24 -0.36 13.46
N LEU A 533 26.97 -0.73 13.66
CA LEU A 533 26.49 -2.10 13.47
C LEU A 533 26.74 -2.57 12.03
N ARG A 534 26.36 -1.76 11.03
CA ARG A 534 26.58 -2.10 9.62
C ARG A 534 28.08 -2.22 9.31
N ARG A 535 28.90 -1.30 9.78
CA ARG A 535 30.35 -1.33 9.57
C ARG A 535 30.98 -2.57 10.17
N ALA A 536 30.57 -2.99 11.38
CA ALA A 536 31.02 -4.24 11.98
C ALA A 536 30.69 -5.46 11.10
N VAL A 537 29.48 -5.53 10.59
CA VAL A 537 29.01 -6.64 9.73
C VAL A 537 29.74 -6.64 8.38
N VAL A 538 29.93 -5.48 7.74
CA VAL A 538 30.67 -5.37 6.47
C VAL A 538 32.13 -5.81 6.65
N ARG A 539 32.78 -5.43 7.76
CA ARG A 539 34.14 -5.91 8.08
C ARG A 539 34.23 -7.43 8.23
N ILE A 540 33.19 -8.04 8.79
CA ILE A 540 33.08 -9.52 8.82
C ILE A 540 32.95 -10.04 7.39
N GLY A 541 32.09 -9.41 6.56
CA GLY A 541 31.91 -9.74 5.14
C GLY A 541 33.24 -9.68 4.37
N ASP A 542 34.03 -8.61 4.53
CA ASP A 542 35.35 -8.46 3.90
C ASP A 542 36.28 -9.61 4.25
N ALA A 543 36.29 -10.04 5.53
CA ALA A 543 37.11 -11.17 5.96
C ALA A 543 36.62 -12.50 5.37
N LEU A 544 35.28 -12.67 5.21
CA LEU A 544 34.70 -13.86 4.57
C LEU A 544 34.98 -13.90 3.07
N VAL A 545 35.03 -12.76 2.38
CA VAL A 545 35.48 -12.66 0.98
C VAL A 545 36.95 -13.03 0.89
N ALA A 546 37.83 -12.51 1.78
CA ALA A 546 39.24 -12.82 1.80
C ALA A 546 39.53 -14.31 2.05
N SER A 547 38.65 -15.01 2.78
CA SER A 547 38.73 -16.47 2.97
C SER A 547 38.09 -17.28 1.85
N GLY A 548 37.41 -16.63 0.89
CA GLY A 548 36.69 -17.30 -0.18
C GLY A 548 35.34 -17.93 0.24
N ALA A 549 34.83 -17.57 1.41
CA ALA A 549 33.57 -18.11 1.94
C ALA A 549 32.32 -17.47 1.29
N ILE A 550 32.40 -16.21 0.87
CA ILE A 550 31.37 -15.47 0.11
C ILE A 550 32.03 -14.72 -1.05
N SER A 551 31.21 -14.27 -2.03
CA SER A 551 31.72 -13.62 -3.24
C SER A 551 31.91 -12.11 -3.08
N GLU A 552 30.99 -11.44 -2.40
CA GLU A 552 30.97 -10.00 -2.17
C GLU A 552 30.73 -9.70 -0.69
N SER A 553 31.27 -8.59 -0.17
CA SER A 553 31.11 -8.23 1.25
C SER A 553 29.66 -8.13 1.68
N ASP A 554 28.78 -7.60 0.82
CA ASP A 554 27.34 -7.46 1.11
C ASP A 554 26.57 -8.80 1.06
N ASP A 555 27.19 -9.90 0.63
CA ASP A 555 26.63 -11.24 0.73
C ASP A 555 26.42 -11.68 2.18
N VAL A 556 27.19 -11.10 3.10
CA VAL A 556 27.09 -11.34 4.54
C VAL A 556 25.66 -11.11 5.07
N PHE A 557 24.93 -10.16 4.53
CA PHE A 557 23.54 -9.86 4.95
C PHE A 557 22.54 -10.97 4.57
N PHE A 558 22.90 -11.82 3.63
CA PHE A 558 22.10 -12.97 3.20
C PHE A 558 22.45 -14.29 3.90
N LEU A 559 23.41 -14.26 4.84
CA LEU A 559 23.65 -15.35 5.78
C LEU A 559 22.70 -15.24 6.97
N THR A 560 22.46 -16.33 7.68
CA THR A 560 21.92 -16.29 9.04
C THR A 560 23.05 -16.00 10.02
N ARG A 561 22.70 -15.61 11.25
CA ARG A 561 23.70 -15.40 12.33
C ARG A 561 24.55 -16.64 12.56
N ASP A 562 23.95 -17.81 12.61
CA ASP A 562 24.66 -19.05 12.87
C ASP A 562 25.62 -19.41 11.74
N GLU A 563 25.18 -19.32 10.48
CA GLU A 563 26.03 -19.49 9.30
C GLU A 563 27.24 -18.54 9.31
N LEU A 564 27.01 -17.28 9.67
CA LEU A 564 28.07 -16.28 9.77
C LEU A 564 29.08 -16.64 10.87
N LEU A 565 28.60 -17.02 12.06
CA LEU A 565 29.48 -17.39 13.18
C LEU A 565 30.30 -18.66 12.90
N GLU A 566 29.70 -19.65 12.26
CA GLU A 566 30.41 -20.87 11.81
C GLU A 566 31.51 -20.52 10.79
N ALA A 567 31.21 -19.61 9.87
CA ALA A 567 32.18 -19.15 8.89
C ALA A 567 33.36 -18.38 9.50
N VAL A 568 33.08 -17.47 10.43
CA VAL A 568 34.14 -16.73 11.16
C VAL A 568 34.98 -17.67 11.99
N ALA A 569 34.41 -18.74 12.53
CA ALA A 569 35.15 -19.78 13.27
C ALA A 569 35.91 -20.74 12.35
N GLY A 570 35.69 -20.72 11.04
CA GLY A 570 36.30 -21.67 10.09
C GLY A 570 35.84 -23.11 10.25
N THR A 571 34.69 -23.33 10.84
CA THR A 571 34.15 -24.68 11.17
C THR A 571 33.26 -25.28 10.08
N SER A 572 32.81 -24.47 9.15
CA SER A 572 31.95 -24.93 8.04
C SER A 572 32.34 -24.25 6.73
N PRO A 573 32.54 -25.00 5.62
CA PRO A 573 32.57 -24.38 4.30
C PRO A 573 31.12 -23.93 4.00
N ILE A 574 30.89 -22.63 3.96
CA ILE A 574 29.56 -22.11 3.66
C ILE A 574 29.22 -22.45 2.22
N ALA A 575 28.03 -22.96 2.03
CA ALA A 575 27.35 -22.93 0.75
C ALA A 575 25.85 -22.64 0.89
N PRO A 576 25.41 -21.59 1.61
CA PRO A 576 24.05 -21.13 1.39
C PRO A 576 24.02 -20.54 -0.03
N ASP A 577 22.97 -20.81 -0.77
CA ASP A 577 22.75 -20.17 -2.06
C ASP A 577 22.34 -18.71 -1.85
N VAL A 578 23.34 -17.85 -1.63
CA VAL A 578 23.16 -16.41 -1.43
C VAL A 578 22.46 -15.79 -2.64
N ALA A 579 22.78 -16.25 -3.85
CA ALA A 579 22.16 -15.75 -5.08
C ALA A 579 20.65 -16.05 -5.10
N ALA A 580 20.24 -17.27 -4.72
CA ALA A 580 18.83 -17.61 -4.58
C ALA A 580 18.12 -16.78 -3.50
N ARG A 581 18.78 -16.51 -2.35
CA ARG A 581 18.21 -15.66 -1.29
C ARG A 581 18.04 -14.20 -1.74
N ARG A 582 18.99 -13.65 -2.51
CA ARG A 582 18.88 -12.32 -3.13
C ARG A 582 17.73 -12.28 -4.14
N ALA A 583 17.63 -13.28 -5.02
CA ALA A 583 16.57 -13.38 -6.00
C ALA A 583 15.18 -13.49 -5.32
N ALA A 584 15.05 -14.36 -4.33
CA ALA A 584 13.82 -14.51 -3.56
C ALA A 584 13.40 -13.19 -2.88
N ARG A 585 14.35 -12.44 -2.27
CA ARG A 585 14.08 -11.14 -1.69
C ARG A 585 13.58 -10.13 -2.72
N ALA A 586 14.18 -10.10 -3.92
CA ALA A 586 13.77 -9.22 -5.00
C ALA A 586 12.35 -9.54 -5.50
N GLU A 587 11.98 -10.83 -5.57
CA GLU A 587 10.61 -11.26 -5.87
C GLU A 587 9.64 -10.88 -4.76
N HIS A 588 9.99 -11.11 -3.49
CA HIS A 588 9.18 -10.75 -2.34
C HIS A 588 8.93 -9.22 -2.26
N ALA A 589 9.86 -8.39 -2.71
CA ALA A 589 9.70 -6.94 -2.73
C ALA A 589 8.59 -6.46 -3.68
N ARG A 590 8.24 -7.29 -4.69
CA ARG A 590 7.14 -7.00 -5.62
C ARG A 590 5.77 -7.33 -5.05
N LEU A 591 5.72 -8.08 -3.94
CA LEU A 591 4.47 -8.48 -3.30
C LEU A 591 3.87 -7.34 -2.48
N VAL A 592 2.55 -7.31 -2.41
CA VAL A 592 1.82 -6.40 -1.52
C VAL A 592 1.40 -7.20 -0.27
N PRO A 593 2.11 -7.02 0.86
CA PRO A 593 1.80 -7.76 2.06
C PRO A 593 0.50 -7.25 2.71
N PRO A 594 -0.34 -8.15 3.29
CA PRO A 594 -1.50 -7.74 4.06
C PRO A 594 -1.06 -7.01 5.34
N ALA A 595 -1.95 -6.23 5.94
CA ALA A 595 -1.68 -5.55 7.22
C ALA A 595 -1.48 -6.54 8.37
N THR A 596 -2.14 -7.71 8.31
CA THR A 596 -2.10 -8.74 9.35
C THR A 596 -2.07 -10.14 8.75
N VAL A 597 -1.44 -11.08 9.47
CA VAL A 597 -1.45 -12.51 9.16
C VAL A 597 -1.85 -13.32 10.39
N GLY A 598 -2.34 -14.55 10.17
CA GLY A 598 -2.83 -15.42 11.24
C GLY A 598 -4.28 -15.14 11.66
N ARG A 599 -4.70 -15.66 12.82
CA ARG A 599 -6.09 -15.54 13.28
C ARG A 599 -6.25 -14.36 14.23
N VAL A 600 -6.86 -13.28 13.75
CA VAL A 600 -7.24 -12.12 14.57
C VAL A 600 -8.57 -12.43 15.27
N ASN A 601 -8.64 -12.14 16.58
CA ASN A 601 -9.89 -12.26 17.33
C ASN A 601 -10.94 -11.28 16.74
N PRO A 602 -12.21 -11.70 16.49
CA PRO A 602 -13.25 -10.83 15.92
C PRO A 602 -13.49 -9.53 16.73
N MET A 603 -13.32 -9.55 18.05
CA MET A 603 -13.44 -8.36 18.87
C MET A 603 -12.29 -7.37 18.59
N MET A 604 -11.08 -7.87 18.42
CA MET A 604 -9.90 -7.07 18.08
C MET A 604 -10.01 -6.53 16.65
N GLN A 605 -10.51 -7.33 15.71
CA GLN A 605 -10.77 -6.89 14.35
C GLN A 605 -11.77 -5.71 14.33
N ARG A 606 -12.88 -5.80 15.07
CA ARG A 606 -13.85 -4.70 15.21
C ARG A 606 -13.24 -3.44 15.83
N ALA A 607 -12.38 -3.61 16.84
CA ALA A 607 -11.68 -2.47 17.45
C ALA A 607 -10.74 -1.81 16.43
N TRP A 608 -10.05 -2.60 15.64
CA TRP A 608 -9.15 -2.15 14.58
C TRP A 608 -9.89 -1.41 13.46
N ASP A 609 -11.00 -1.97 12.98
CA ASP A 609 -11.87 -1.38 11.95
C ASP A 609 -12.53 -0.07 12.43
N SER A 610 -12.73 0.06 13.74
CA SER A 610 -13.31 1.27 14.35
C SER A 610 -12.27 2.38 14.57
N PHE A 611 -10.98 2.02 14.54
CA PHE A 611 -9.88 2.89 14.91
C PHE A 611 -9.75 4.14 14.03
N PRO A 612 -9.79 4.06 12.69
CA PRO A 612 -9.75 5.24 11.83
C PRO A 612 -10.87 6.25 12.15
N LYS A 613 -12.07 5.75 12.45
CA LYS A 613 -13.21 6.60 12.85
C LYS A 613 -12.99 7.28 14.21
N MET A 614 -12.29 6.62 15.12
CA MET A 614 -11.98 7.19 16.46
C MET A 614 -11.03 8.37 16.38
N ILE A 615 -10.12 8.39 15.40
CA ILE A 615 -9.14 9.47 15.21
C ILE A 615 -9.58 10.54 14.21
N GLY A 616 -10.81 10.45 13.71
CA GLY A 616 -11.42 11.50 12.88
C GLY A 616 -11.50 11.21 11.39
N ALA A 617 -11.07 10.05 10.93
CA ALA A 617 -11.25 9.64 9.54
C ALA A 617 -12.74 9.65 9.17
N ALA A 618 -13.07 10.32 8.07
CA ALA A 618 -14.38 10.38 7.49
C ALA A 618 -14.26 9.96 6.01
N PRO A 619 -14.22 8.64 5.72
CA PRO A 619 -14.10 8.16 4.35
C PRO A 619 -15.19 8.76 3.47
N SER A 620 -14.80 9.35 2.34
CA SER A 620 -15.69 9.84 1.31
C SER A 620 -15.98 8.71 0.31
N GLU A 621 -17.21 8.63 -0.17
CA GLU A 621 -17.59 7.68 -1.21
C GLU A 621 -16.90 7.99 -2.56
N SER A 622 -16.50 9.24 -2.78
CA SER A 622 -15.75 9.70 -3.96
C SER A 622 -14.24 9.56 -3.84
N ALA A 623 -13.71 9.21 -2.67
CA ALA A 623 -12.26 9.11 -2.47
C ALA A 623 -11.65 7.92 -3.23
N LEU A 624 -10.59 8.17 -4.00
CA LEU A 624 -9.80 7.12 -4.64
C LEU A 624 -9.03 6.30 -3.60
N VAL A 625 -8.55 6.96 -2.55
CA VAL A 625 -7.85 6.35 -1.40
C VAL A 625 -8.31 7.04 -0.13
N SER A 626 -8.49 6.28 0.94
CA SER A 626 -8.79 6.80 2.27
C SER A 626 -7.86 6.22 3.31
N GLY A 627 -7.51 7.02 4.30
CA GLY A 627 -6.59 6.62 5.37
C GLY A 627 -6.81 7.42 6.65
N ILE A 628 -5.78 7.44 7.48
CA ILE A 628 -5.76 8.19 8.73
C ILE A 628 -5.42 9.65 8.44
N PRO A 629 -6.26 10.63 8.86
CA PRO A 629 -5.91 12.04 8.79
C PRO A 629 -4.70 12.31 9.70
N ALA A 630 -3.59 12.74 9.10
CA ALA A 630 -2.31 12.83 9.79
C ALA A 630 -1.80 14.26 9.97
N SER A 631 -1.99 15.11 8.98
CA SER A 631 -1.70 16.54 9.03
C SER A 631 -2.80 17.30 8.29
N ALA A 632 -3.41 18.28 8.95
CA ALA A 632 -4.57 19.00 8.44
C ALA A 632 -4.24 19.86 7.20
N GLY A 633 -5.26 20.12 6.37
CA GLY A 633 -5.16 20.94 5.19
C GLY A 633 -5.57 20.20 3.92
N ARG A 634 -5.59 20.93 2.79
CA ARG A 634 -5.84 20.37 1.46
C ARG A 634 -4.75 20.85 0.50
N ALA A 635 -4.25 19.95 -0.32
CA ALA A 635 -3.33 20.30 -1.39
C ALA A 635 -3.64 19.45 -2.62
N SER A 636 -3.48 20.09 -3.79
CA SER A 636 -3.66 19.45 -5.09
C SER A 636 -2.34 19.42 -5.84
N GLY A 637 -2.03 18.32 -6.50
CA GLY A 637 -0.79 18.16 -7.25
C GLY A 637 -0.73 16.87 -8.03
N SER A 638 0.31 16.73 -8.85
CA SER A 638 0.63 15.49 -9.53
C SER A 638 1.23 14.49 -8.54
N VAL A 639 0.80 13.25 -8.60
CA VAL A 639 1.35 12.15 -7.81
C VAL A 639 2.76 11.82 -8.24
N ARG A 640 3.65 11.61 -7.28
CA ARG A 640 4.95 10.98 -7.46
C ARG A 640 5.06 9.80 -6.50
N VAL A 641 5.02 8.59 -7.03
CA VAL A 641 5.27 7.37 -6.24
C VAL A 641 6.77 7.20 -6.09
N ILE A 642 7.24 7.18 -4.85
CA ILE A 642 8.66 6.96 -4.48
C ILE A 642 8.76 5.65 -3.71
N ARG A 643 9.58 4.72 -4.19
CA ARG A 643 9.74 3.39 -3.61
C ARG A 643 10.95 3.27 -2.69
N GLY A 644 11.98 4.09 -2.95
CA GLY A 644 13.22 4.04 -2.19
C GLY A 644 14.12 5.25 -2.43
N PRO A 645 15.30 5.28 -1.78
CA PRO A 645 16.23 6.41 -1.85
C PRO A 645 16.72 6.73 -3.26
N ASP A 646 16.83 5.73 -4.12
CA ASP A 646 17.31 5.88 -5.51
C ASP A 646 16.35 6.75 -6.35
N GLU A 647 15.07 6.84 -5.93
CA GLU A 647 14.03 7.64 -6.60
C GLU A 647 13.80 9.01 -5.94
N PHE A 648 14.55 9.38 -4.88
CA PHE A 648 14.34 10.66 -4.16
C PHE A 648 14.49 11.90 -5.05
N ALA A 649 15.38 11.83 -6.03
CA ALA A 649 15.60 12.92 -6.98
C ALA A 649 14.40 13.16 -7.92
N ASP A 650 13.55 12.15 -8.11
CA ASP A 650 12.42 12.22 -9.05
C ASP A 650 11.27 13.09 -8.54
N LEU A 651 11.15 13.25 -7.20
CA LEU A 651 10.10 14.11 -6.64
C LEU A 651 10.36 15.58 -7.01
N GLN A 652 9.43 16.19 -7.72
CA GLN A 652 9.50 17.61 -8.07
C GLN A 652 8.79 18.48 -7.03
N PRO A 653 9.20 19.74 -6.84
CA PRO A 653 8.51 20.68 -5.96
C PRO A 653 7.03 20.82 -6.34
N GLY A 654 6.14 20.71 -5.34
CA GLY A 654 4.69 20.82 -5.53
C GLY A 654 3.98 19.52 -5.90
N GLU A 655 4.68 18.41 -6.07
CA GLU A 655 4.06 17.10 -6.27
C GLU A 655 3.55 16.50 -4.96
N ILE A 656 2.64 15.55 -5.07
CA ILE A 656 2.14 14.73 -3.96
C ILE A 656 3.05 13.51 -3.81
N LEU A 657 3.77 13.45 -2.70
CA LEU A 657 4.60 12.30 -2.35
C LEU A 657 3.72 11.11 -1.97
N VAL A 658 3.81 10.03 -2.72
CA VAL A 658 3.16 8.76 -2.40
C VAL A 658 4.24 7.72 -2.13
N ALA A 659 4.21 7.11 -0.95
CA ALA A 659 5.20 6.13 -0.54
C ALA A 659 4.56 4.99 0.27
N ARG A 660 5.24 3.85 0.34
CA ARG A 660 4.77 2.77 1.20
C ARG A 660 4.83 3.17 2.68
N LEU A 661 5.95 3.71 3.10
CA LEU A 661 6.16 4.34 4.41
C LEU A 661 7.30 5.36 4.29
N THR A 662 7.48 6.19 5.32
CA THR A 662 8.64 7.08 5.39
C THR A 662 9.45 6.85 6.66
N ALA A 663 10.76 6.99 6.56
CA ALA A 663 11.72 6.89 7.65
C ALA A 663 12.49 8.24 7.77
N PRO A 664 13.32 8.45 8.79
CA PRO A 664 14.03 9.72 8.98
C PRO A 664 14.81 10.22 7.75
N ALA A 665 15.34 9.33 6.93
CA ALA A 665 16.02 9.69 5.68
C ALA A 665 15.11 10.35 4.62
N TRP A 666 13.78 10.21 4.74
CA TRP A 666 12.81 10.81 3.82
C TRP A 666 12.46 12.25 4.13
N THR A 667 12.85 12.76 5.30
CA THR A 667 12.53 14.13 5.77
C THR A 667 12.74 15.22 4.70
N PRO A 668 13.83 15.22 3.92
CA PRO A 668 14.05 16.24 2.89
C PRO A 668 12.98 16.31 1.78
N LEU A 669 12.29 15.19 1.51
CA LEU A 669 11.24 15.15 0.50
C LEU A 669 9.99 15.95 0.93
N PHE A 670 9.75 16.06 2.24
CA PHE A 670 8.61 16.82 2.77
C PHE A 670 8.73 18.33 2.49
N ALA A 671 9.96 18.86 2.38
CA ALA A 671 10.18 20.25 1.99
C ALA A 671 9.72 20.56 0.55
N ARG A 672 9.74 19.54 -0.32
CA ARG A 672 9.41 19.64 -1.74
C ARG A 672 7.95 19.24 -2.02
N ALA A 673 7.41 18.34 -1.22
CA ALA A 673 6.06 17.81 -1.38
C ALA A 673 4.98 18.89 -1.08
N ALA A 674 3.90 18.89 -1.87
CA ALA A 674 2.68 19.63 -1.57
C ALA A 674 1.79 18.90 -0.57
N GLY A 675 1.86 17.57 -0.55
CA GLY A 675 1.15 16.69 0.38
C GLY A 675 1.76 15.30 0.40
N VAL A 676 1.37 14.48 1.38
CA VAL A 676 1.95 13.13 1.59
C VAL A 676 0.85 12.09 1.76
N VAL A 677 1.03 10.94 1.10
CA VAL A 677 0.16 9.77 1.23
C VAL A 677 1.02 8.54 1.46
N THR A 678 0.68 7.71 2.47
CA THR A 678 1.44 6.48 2.73
C THR A 678 0.54 5.27 2.95
N ASP A 679 1.01 4.08 2.51
CA ASP A 679 0.31 2.81 2.74
C ASP A 679 0.33 2.43 4.21
N VAL A 680 1.48 2.57 4.85
CA VAL A 680 1.72 2.23 6.25
C VAL A 680 1.94 3.51 7.06
N GLY A 681 1.34 3.58 8.23
CA GLY A 681 1.53 4.69 9.16
C GLY A 681 0.37 4.82 10.13
N SER A 682 0.64 5.53 11.21
CA SER A 682 -0.33 5.90 12.24
C SER A 682 -0.33 7.42 12.41
N ALA A 683 -1.28 7.98 13.15
CA ALA A 683 -1.30 9.42 13.47
C ALA A 683 0.00 9.90 14.12
N ALA A 684 0.74 8.99 14.68
CA ALA A 684 1.99 9.20 15.36
C ALA A 684 3.21 8.61 14.61
N ALA A 685 3.09 8.21 13.33
CA ALA A 685 4.20 7.77 12.49
C ALA A 685 5.09 8.95 12.07
N HIS A 686 6.31 8.66 11.62
CA HIS A 686 7.26 9.66 11.12
C HIS A 686 6.62 10.58 10.08
N ALA A 687 5.94 10.02 9.06
CA ALA A 687 5.23 10.80 8.04
C ALA A 687 4.28 11.84 8.65
N SER A 688 3.53 11.44 9.68
CA SER A 688 2.51 12.28 10.32
C SER A 688 3.12 13.45 11.07
N ILE A 689 4.21 13.19 11.80
CA ILE A 689 4.89 14.21 12.60
C ILE A 689 5.56 15.21 11.66
N ILE A 690 6.35 14.73 10.71
CA ILE A 690 7.08 15.60 9.79
C ILE A 690 6.13 16.42 8.91
N ALA A 691 5.02 15.83 8.42
CA ALA A 691 4.03 16.59 7.66
C ALA A 691 3.43 17.74 8.46
N ARG A 692 3.17 17.55 9.78
CA ARG A 692 2.70 18.62 10.68
C ARG A 692 3.74 19.72 10.85
N GLU A 693 5.03 19.37 10.98
CA GLU A 693 6.12 20.35 11.10
C GLU A 693 6.30 21.15 9.81
N TYR A 694 6.11 20.52 8.65
CA TYR A 694 6.17 21.19 7.37
C TYR A 694 4.85 21.87 6.97
N GLY A 695 3.76 21.71 7.73
CA GLY A 695 2.45 22.28 7.44
C GLY A 695 1.87 21.82 6.12
N ILE A 696 2.13 20.58 5.72
CA ILE A 696 1.58 19.98 4.50
C ILE A 696 0.52 18.92 4.84
N PRO A 697 -0.58 18.81 4.08
CA PRO A 697 -1.59 17.81 4.33
C PRO A 697 -1.02 16.40 4.18
N ALA A 698 -1.44 15.49 5.07
CA ALA A 698 -1.00 14.11 5.01
C ALA A 698 -2.12 13.14 5.35
N VAL A 699 -2.17 12.04 4.58
CA VAL A 699 -3.04 10.88 4.77
C VAL A 699 -2.15 9.65 4.84
N VAL A 700 -2.22 8.92 5.96
CA VAL A 700 -1.33 7.77 6.21
C VAL A 700 -2.12 6.50 6.50
N GLY A 701 -1.46 5.33 6.41
CA GLY A 701 -2.12 4.06 6.71
C GLY A 701 -3.23 3.69 5.73
N CYS A 702 -3.09 4.09 4.47
CA CYS A 702 -4.07 3.84 3.43
C CYS A 702 -4.14 2.36 3.00
N GLY A 703 -3.08 1.59 3.25
CA GLY A 703 -2.98 0.18 2.92
C GLY A 703 -2.50 -0.11 1.50
N ASP A 704 -3.01 0.61 0.50
CA ASP A 704 -2.80 0.32 -0.93
C ASP A 704 -2.61 1.57 -1.82
N ALA A 705 -2.28 2.73 -1.21
CA ALA A 705 -2.12 3.99 -1.95
C ALA A 705 -1.07 3.91 -3.06
N THR A 706 0.08 3.26 -2.80
CA THR A 706 1.16 3.09 -3.80
C THR A 706 0.74 2.23 -5.00
N SER A 707 -0.30 1.42 -4.86
CA SER A 707 -0.84 0.58 -5.93
C SER A 707 -1.97 1.27 -6.71
N ARG A 708 -2.75 2.13 -6.04
CA ARG A 708 -3.89 2.86 -6.62
C ARG A 708 -3.49 4.18 -7.26
N LEU A 709 -2.55 4.89 -6.63
CA LEU A 709 -2.04 6.16 -7.11
C LEU A 709 -0.83 5.92 -8.02
N ARG A 710 -0.89 6.41 -9.24
CA ARG A 710 0.20 6.28 -10.21
C ARG A 710 0.87 7.62 -10.41
N THR A 711 2.19 7.59 -10.61
CA THR A 711 2.95 8.80 -10.98
C THR A 711 2.30 9.51 -12.17
N GLY A 712 2.10 10.81 -12.04
CA GLY A 712 1.45 11.67 -13.02
C GLY A 712 -0.06 11.87 -12.82
N MET A 713 -0.77 11.05 -12.02
CA MET A 713 -2.17 11.31 -11.66
C MET A 713 -2.30 12.63 -10.93
N ARG A 714 -3.33 13.42 -11.21
CA ARG A 714 -3.63 14.65 -10.48
C ARG A 714 -4.64 14.37 -9.37
N VAL A 715 -4.28 14.66 -8.13
CA VAL A 715 -5.11 14.37 -6.96
C VAL A 715 -5.18 15.56 -6.00
N THR A 716 -6.25 15.58 -5.20
CA THR A 716 -6.37 16.43 -4.02
C THR A 716 -6.22 15.56 -2.76
N VAL A 717 -5.27 15.88 -1.91
CA VAL A 717 -5.07 15.27 -0.59
C VAL A 717 -5.77 16.12 0.44
N ASP A 718 -6.76 15.55 1.16
CA ASP A 718 -7.41 16.17 2.30
C ASP A 718 -6.95 15.51 3.60
N GLY A 719 -5.92 16.07 4.20
CA GLY A 719 -5.35 15.57 5.45
C GLY A 719 -6.21 15.86 6.69
N THR A 720 -7.33 16.56 6.55
CA THR A 720 -8.30 16.81 7.63
C THR A 720 -9.32 15.69 7.74
N THR A 721 -9.74 15.14 6.59
CA THR A 721 -10.73 14.05 6.51
C THR A 721 -10.08 12.68 6.30
N GLY A 722 -8.85 12.65 5.81
CA GLY A 722 -8.13 11.43 5.46
C GLY A 722 -8.49 10.87 4.08
N ASN A 723 -8.87 11.73 3.14
CA ASN A 723 -9.27 11.35 1.79
C ASN A 723 -8.28 11.85 0.73
N VAL A 724 -8.12 11.06 -0.33
CA VAL A 724 -7.41 11.44 -1.55
C VAL A 724 -8.37 11.27 -2.72
N GLU A 725 -8.64 12.36 -3.43
CA GLU A 725 -9.61 12.42 -4.52
C GLU A 725 -8.92 12.71 -5.84
N LEU A 726 -9.39 12.11 -6.94
CA LEU A 726 -8.91 12.43 -8.29
C LEU A 726 -9.40 13.82 -8.71
N ILE A 727 -8.53 14.62 -9.28
CA ILE A 727 -8.93 15.87 -9.94
C ILE A 727 -9.37 15.49 -11.35
N GLN A 728 -10.66 15.67 -11.63
CA GLN A 728 -11.17 15.62 -13.00
C GLN A 728 -10.80 16.94 -13.67
N ASP A 729 -9.95 16.87 -14.70
CA ASP A 729 -9.76 18.03 -15.57
C ASP A 729 -11.08 18.26 -16.33
N HIS A 730 -11.91 19.16 -15.81
CA HIS A 730 -12.96 19.74 -16.63
C HIS A 730 -12.25 20.58 -17.72
N THR A 731 -12.03 20.01 -18.88
CA THR A 731 -11.82 20.82 -20.08
C THR A 731 -13.10 21.64 -20.25
N GLU A 732 -13.03 22.91 -19.86
CA GLU A 732 -14.00 23.90 -20.33
C GLU A 732 -13.89 23.92 -21.86
N GLU A 733 -14.99 23.54 -22.54
CA GLU A 733 -15.20 23.82 -23.96
C GLU A 733 -15.32 25.33 -24.19
#